data_f419d864ba5887503c95afa00083c310
#
_entry.id   f419d864ba5887503c95afa00083c310
#
_cell.length_a   1.000
_cell.length_b   1.000
_cell.length_c   1.000
_cell.angle_alpha   90.00
_cell.angle_beta   90.00
_cell.angle_gamma   90.00
#
_symmetry.space_group_name_H-M   'P 1'
#
loop_
_entity.id
_entity.type
_entity.pdbx_description
1 polymer ?
#
loop_
_entity_poly.entity_id
_entity_poly.type
_entity_poly.pdbx_seq_one_letter_code
_entity_poly.pdbx_strand_id
1 'polypeptide(L)'
;MSWLTQLPHKDSDTLMVCHKSDGVRSLTKQEFTEQVTRLLPTLVEFDAQGVAYQLDNTPAWCVLEAALSELKRVAIPLPTFFTAQQVAFGLQNSGAGLFVCDRAYEGEHAKLVALVDVCKHYPLYVYQLSNTQPVPYFSNTQKITFTSGSTGTPKGVCLSLESQLQVATSLYQSIDLEKPNHLCLLPLPVLLENLAGVYAPLLAGGTVNLVPLAELGFSGAQLLEPHKLIAAIERTEPNTLILVPELLTCLVAFAKQGWQAPKSLKFIAVGGAVVSQALIKQAREFGLPVYQGYGLSESSSVVSLNTRDDDDIGTAGRVLKHIQYKIENGQLYIKGSLFLGYLGQAAQNADDWYATGDLVTEQAGRLIIQGRLKNQLITSFGRNISAEWPESLLLSHGQIQQAVVIGEGQAFLAALIYANQAMNDAELAAHITAQNAQLPEYAQIRKWHRMAEPMSHTQGLLTCNSRPKRDVINQFFAAEISALYQEATSMSQFFNTLQAETQTERDYLLAAPVIGRVFKGEVSLSEYASFLTQAYHHVKHTVPLLMAVGAKLSDKQEWLREAVAEYIEEELGHQEWVLNDIAACGFDKEQVRHSRPQFSTELMVSYAYDAINRGNPLAFFGMVHVLEGTSIALADNAAGRIREAVGLPKKAFSYLTSHGALDIEHVKFFESLMNKIDNEDDQQAIIHAAKCFYKLYGNIFRDLDIEPFFSETDLEQSA
;
A
#
# COMPACT_ATOMS: atom_id res chain seq x y z
N MET A 1 -11.55 37.47 5.25
CA MET A 1 -12.33 37.41 6.52
C MET A 1 -11.67 36.37 7.37
N SER A 2 -11.53 36.63 8.67
CA SER A 2 -11.03 35.63 9.61
C SER A 2 -12.09 34.53 9.85
N TRP A 3 -11.66 33.32 10.20
CA TRP A 3 -12.57 32.23 10.54
C TRP A 3 -13.46 32.56 11.77
N LEU A 4 -12.99 33.39 12.68
CA LEU A 4 -13.76 33.87 13.85
C LEU A 4 -15.09 34.52 13.49
N THR A 5 -15.12 35.29 12.39
CA THR A 5 -16.33 35.98 11.95
C THR A 5 -17.41 35.04 11.41
N GLN A 6 -17.07 33.78 11.16
CA GLN A 6 -17.99 32.74 10.65
C GLN A 6 -18.62 31.91 11.78
N LEU A 7 -18.16 32.08 13.03
CA LEU A 7 -18.70 31.31 14.16
C LEU A 7 -20.14 31.74 14.49
N PRO A 8 -21.09 30.77 14.57
CA PRO A 8 -22.49 31.07 14.85
C PRO A 8 -22.78 31.41 16.32
N HIS A 9 -21.80 31.31 17.19
CA HIS A 9 -21.90 31.54 18.62
C HIS A 9 -22.28 32.97 18.98
N LYS A 10 -23.07 33.16 20.04
CA LYS A 10 -23.23 34.44 20.72
C LYS A 10 -22.01 34.75 21.58
N ASP A 11 -21.81 35.99 21.95
CA ASP A 11 -20.63 36.42 22.74
C ASP A 11 -20.55 35.70 24.09
N SER A 12 -21.71 35.34 24.69
CA SER A 12 -21.80 34.61 25.94
C SER A 12 -21.60 33.09 25.82
N ASP A 13 -21.60 32.54 24.60
CA ASP A 13 -21.51 31.09 24.39
C ASP A 13 -20.06 30.61 24.62
N THR A 14 -19.95 29.49 25.30
CA THR A 14 -18.63 28.84 25.53
C THR A 14 -18.10 28.27 24.24
N LEU A 15 -16.90 28.73 23.81
CA LEU A 15 -16.19 28.16 22.68
C LEU A 15 -15.28 27.02 23.09
N MET A 16 -14.55 27.21 24.20
CA MET A 16 -13.49 26.27 24.60
C MET A 16 -13.53 26.03 26.11
N VAL A 17 -13.19 24.82 26.50
CA VAL A 17 -12.95 24.43 27.89
C VAL A 17 -11.58 23.76 27.98
N CYS A 18 -10.71 24.29 28.82
CA CYS A 18 -9.40 23.69 29.08
C CYS A 18 -9.43 22.98 30.42
N HIS A 19 -9.06 21.71 30.39
CA HIS A 19 -8.98 20.86 31.57
C HIS A 19 -7.51 20.62 31.94
N LYS A 20 -7.10 21.16 33.07
CA LYS A 20 -5.77 20.94 33.64
C LYS A 20 -5.87 20.38 35.05
N SER A 21 -4.79 19.81 35.54
CA SER A 21 -4.68 19.31 36.93
C SER A 21 -4.93 20.40 37.96
N ASP A 22 -4.65 21.67 37.64
CA ASP A 22 -4.85 22.84 38.49
C ASP A 22 -6.28 23.46 38.36
N GLY A 23 -7.16 22.89 37.53
CA GLY A 23 -8.56 23.29 37.41
C GLY A 23 -9.07 23.33 35.97
N VAL A 24 -10.39 23.59 35.85
CA VAL A 24 -11.09 23.70 34.56
C VAL A 24 -11.35 25.19 34.28
N ARG A 25 -11.06 25.60 33.04
CA ARG A 25 -11.26 26.99 32.59
C ARG A 25 -12.00 27.01 31.28
N SER A 26 -13.10 27.76 31.24
CA SER A 26 -13.87 28.00 30.02
C SER A 26 -13.58 29.35 29.45
N LEU A 27 -13.66 29.47 28.13
CA LEU A 27 -13.64 30.75 27.40
C LEU A 27 -14.92 30.89 26.58
N THR A 28 -15.63 32.00 26.81
CA THR A 28 -16.73 32.45 25.96
C THR A 28 -16.17 33.02 24.65
N LYS A 29 -17.02 33.20 23.63
CA LYS A 29 -16.64 33.87 22.37
C LYS A 29 -16.10 35.27 22.62
N GLN A 30 -16.73 36.03 23.52
CA GLN A 30 -16.28 37.38 23.88
C GLN A 30 -14.87 37.31 24.47
N GLU A 31 -14.64 36.50 25.50
CA GLU A 31 -13.31 36.38 26.14
C GLU A 31 -12.24 35.92 25.16
N PHE A 32 -12.57 34.94 24.31
CA PHE A 32 -11.65 34.48 23.27
C PHE A 32 -11.26 35.61 22.32
N THR A 33 -12.25 36.40 21.84
CA THR A 33 -12.02 37.53 20.94
C THR A 33 -11.18 38.63 21.62
N GLU A 34 -11.41 38.89 22.91
CA GLU A 34 -10.59 39.83 23.69
C GLU A 34 -9.13 39.37 23.80
N GLN A 35 -8.89 38.03 24.01
CA GLN A 35 -7.53 37.49 24.03
C GLN A 35 -6.82 37.64 22.65
N VAL A 36 -7.55 37.33 21.56
CA VAL A 36 -7.06 37.53 20.20
C VAL A 36 -6.66 39.00 20.00
N THR A 37 -7.57 39.95 20.32
CA THR A 37 -7.33 41.40 20.19
C THR A 37 -6.13 41.86 21.00
N ARG A 38 -5.96 41.31 22.20
CA ARG A 38 -4.82 41.62 23.10
C ARG A 38 -3.48 41.18 22.53
N LEU A 39 -3.47 40.08 21.75
CA LEU A 39 -2.23 39.54 21.15
C LEU A 39 -1.81 40.27 19.87
N LEU A 40 -2.74 40.86 19.14
CA LEU A 40 -2.46 41.50 17.85
C LEU A 40 -1.34 42.54 17.90
N PRO A 41 -1.29 43.52 18.87
CA PRO A 41 -0.25 44.55 18.92
C PRO A 41 1.17 43.94 18.97
N THR A 42 1.36 42.92 19.81
CA THR A 42 2.67 42.24 19.95
C THR A 42 3.11 41.61 18.64
N LEU A 43 2.19 41.02 17.90
CA LEU A 43 2.54 40.38 16.64
C LEU A 43 2.82 41.40 15.54
N VAL A 44 2.05 42.53 15.49
CA VAL A 44 2.18 43.60 14.48
C VAL A 44 3.50 44.33 14.59
N GLU A 45 4.08 44.45 15.79
CA GLU A 45 5.36 45.13 16.05
C GLU A 45 6.51 44.60 15.18
N PHE A 46 6.42 43.32 14.74
CA PHE A 46 7.46 42.68 13.96
C PHE A 46 7.00 42.47 12.52
N ASP A 47 7.86 42.81 11.56
CA ASP A 47 7.62 42.57 10.13
C ASP A 47 7.95 41.10 9.77
N ALA A 48 7.03 40.20 10.10
CA ALA A 48 7.16 38.78 9.86
C ALA A 48 5.91 38.24 9.15
N GLN A 49 6.06 37.78 7.91
CA GLN A 49 4.94 37.17 7.18
C GLN A 49 4.58 35.79 7.74
N GLY A 50 5.58 34.97 8.12
CA GLY A 50 5.40 33.65 8.70
C GLY A 50 5.71 33.65 10.19
N VAL A 51 4.88 32.94 10.96
CA VAL A 51 5.04 32.71 12.39
C VAL A 51 5.03 31.22 12.67
N ALA A 52 6.18 30.67 13.05
CA ALA A 52 6.27 29.31 13.55
C ALA A 52 5.86 29.28 15.02
N TYR A 53 5.23 28.19 15.45
CA TYR A 53 4.87 28.04 16.86
C TYR A 53 4.85 26.59 17.30
N GLN A 54 5.23 26.37 18.57
CA GLN A 54 5.22 25.06 19.22
C GLN A 54 4.49 25.19 20.56
N LEU A 55 3.20 24.85 20.56
CA LEU A 55 2.31 24.99 21.69
C LEU A 55 1.55 23.67 21.94
N ASP A 56 1.25 23.40 23.21
CA ASP A 56 0.44 22.24 23.60
C ASP A 56 -1.07 22.48 23.34
N ASN A 57 -1.90 21.48 23.56
CA ASN A 57 -3.36 21.51 23.45
C ASN A 57 -3.97 22.42 24.50
N THR A 58 -3.89 23.72 24.29
CA THR A 58 -4.38 24.76 25.20
C THR A 58 -5.10 25.88 24.42
N PRO A 59 -5.92 26.71 25.07
CA PRO A 59 -6.55 27.86 24.42
C PRO A 59 -5.57 28.82 23.76
N ALA A 60 -4.34 28.93 24.28
CA ALA A 60 -3.31 29.80 23.70
C ALA A 60 -2.96 29.42 22.26
N TRP A 61 -2.98 28.13 21.92
CA TRP A 61 -2.80 27.66 20.56
C TRP A 61 -3.87 28.23 19.61
N CYS A 62 -5.15 28.10 20.00
CA CYS A 62 -6.27 28.59 19.18
C CYS A 62 -6.32 30.12 19.10
N VAL A 63 -5.98 30.83 20.18
CA VAL A 63 -5.91 32.31 20.23
C VAL A 63 -4.80 32.81 19.28
N LEU A 64 -3.61 32.17 19.30
CA LEU A 64 -2.53 32.54 18.39
C LEU A 64 -2.94 32.31 16.94
N GLU A 65 -3.51 31.16 16.62
CA GLU A 65 -3.91 30.82 15.25
C GLU A 65 -4.99 31.81 14.74
N ALA A 66 -5.94 32.19 15.59
CA ALA A 66 -6.94 33.20 15.27
C ALA A 66 -6.30 34.58 15.02
N ALA A 67 -5.37 35.00 15.85
CA ALA A 67 -4.65 36.25 15.69
C ALA A 67 -3.85 36.28 14.36
N LEU A 68 -3.18 35.20 14.02
CA LEU A 68 -2.46 35.05 12.74
C LEU A 68 -3.41 35.12 11.54
N SER A 69 -4.61 34.53 11.66
CA SER A 69 -5.65 34.60 10.63
C SER A 69 -6.17 36.04 10.44
N GLU A 70 -6.39 36.81 11.52
CA GLU A 70 -6.79 38.22 11.46
C GLU A 70 -5.71 39.07 10.76
N LEU A 71 -4.44 38.82 11.07
CA LEU A 71 -3.31 39.55 10.48
C LEU A 71 -2.94 39.03 9.07
N LYS A 72 -3.61 38.00 8.57
CA LYS A 72 -3.27 37.33 7.31
C LYS A 72 -1.81 36.86 7.26
N ARG A 73 -1.26 36.47 8.40
CA ARG A 73 0.08 35.88 8.52
C ARG A 73 0.03 34.40 8.40
N VAL A 74 1.10 33.83 7.86
CA VAL A 74 1.21 32.36 7.66
C VAL A 74 1.50 31.69 9.00
N ALA A 75 0.57 30.83 9.42
CA ALA A 75 0.67 29.98 10.60
C ALA A 75 1.51 28.73 10.29
N ILE A 76 2.54 28.46 11.09
CA ILE A 76 3.47 27.34 10.88
C ILE A 76 3.54 26.51 12.17
N PRO A 77 2.53 25.64 12.45
CA PRO A 77 2.49 24.82 13.65
C PRO A 77 3.57 23.75 13.61
N LEU A 78 4.37 23.66 14.66
CA LEU A 78 5.36 22.63 14.88
C LEU A 78 4.89 21.73 16.02
N PRO A 79 4.84 20.39 15.82
CA PRO A 79 4.45 19.46 16.87
C PRO A 79 5.34 19.55 18.12
N THR A 80 4.74 19.44 19.29
CA THR A 80 5.47 19.48 20.58
C THR A 80 6.41 18.29 20.76
N PHE A 81 6.18 17.19 20.06
CA PHE A 81 7.02 16.00 20.04
C PHE A 81 8.19 16.05 19.05
N PHE A 82 8.35 17.15 18.29
CA PHE A 82 9.51 17.32 17.43
C PHE A 82 10.79 17.42 18.26
N THR A 83 11.84 16.75 17.80
CA THR A 83 13.18 16.88 18.34
C THR A 83 13.73 18.30 18.09
N ALA A 84 14.72 18.74 18.86
CA ALA A 84 15.36 20.03 18.64
C ALA A 84 15.87 20.21 17.20
N GLN A 85 16.39 19.14 16.58
CA GLN A 85 16.83 19.15 15.19
C GLN A 85 15.66 19.33 14.20
N GLN A 86 14.52 18.71 14.46
CA GLN A 86 13.31 18.90 13.62
C GLN A 86 12.71 20.29 13.77
N VAL A 87 12.72 20.85 14.98
CA VAL A 87 12.32 22.25 15.22
C VAL A 87 13.26 23.18 14.47
N ALA A 88 14.57 23.02 14.61
CA ALA A 88 15.55 23.84 13.89
C ALA A 88 15.37 23.74 12.38
N PHE A 89 15.16 22.56 11.83
CA PHE A 89 14.84 22.35 10.42
C PHE A 89 13.58 23.11 10.00
N GLY A 90 12.50 23.00 10.79
CA GLY A 90 11.24 23.71 10.52
C GLY A 90 11.43 25.22 10.53
N LEU A 91 12.16 25.77 11.50
CA LEU A 91 12.45 27.21 11.59
C LEU A 91 13.30 27.70 10.42
N GLN A 92 14.33 26.97 10.03
CA GLN A 92 15.23 27.36 8.94
C GLN A 92 14.58 27.30 7.56
N ASN A 93 13.70 26.31 7.33
CA ASN A 93 13.14 26.04 6.01
C ASN A 93 11.72 26.56 5.80
N SER A 94 11.09 27.17 6.80
CA SER A 94 9.72 27.66 6.71
C SER A 94 9.61 29.13 6.26
N GLY A 95 10.70 29.89 6.30
CA GLY A 95 10.65 31.36 6.09
C GLY A 95 10.00 32.13 7.24
N ALA A 96 9.86 31.50 8.43
CA ALA A 96 9.28 32.15 9.60
C ALA A 96 10.19 33.25 10.12
N GLY A 97 9.66 34.47 10.36
CA GLY A 97 10.38 35.56 11.02
C GLY A 97 10.19 35.58 12.54
N LEU A 98 9.15 34.93 13.05
CA LEU A 98 8.88 34.77 14.47
C LEU A 98 8.74 33.30 14.85
N PHE A 99 9.13 32.98 16.09
CA PHE A 99 8.84 31.71 16.73
C PHE A 99 8.13 31.92 18.06
N VAL A 100 7.00 31.26 18.28
CA VAL A 100 6.20 31.37 19.51
C VAL A 100 6.10 30.01 20.19
N CYS A 101 6.39 29.95 21.49
CA CYS A 101 6.31 28.73 22.25
C CYS A 101 5.83 28.95 23.69
N ASP A 102 5.38 27.89 24.37
CA ASP A 102 4.84 27.93 25.74
C ASP A 102 5.91 27.76 26.82
N ARG A 103 7.17 27.65 26.45
CA ARG A 103 8.34 27.47 27.33
C ARG A 103 9.54 28.22 26.78
N ALA A 104 10.53 28.49 27.62
CA ALA A 104 11.77 29.10 27.17
C ALA A 104 12.49 28.26 26.10
N TYR A 105 12.95 28.89 25.04
CA TYR A 105 13.67 28.27 23.93
C TYR A 105 15.09 28.84 23.84
N GLU A 106 16.07 27.96 23.80
CA GLU A 106 17.48 28.30 23.68
C GLU A 106 18.01 27.92 22.29
N GLY A 107 17.77 28.78 21.30
CA GLY A 107 18.26 28.60 19.93
C GLY A 107 19.24 29.70 19.54
N GLU A 108 20.36 29.37 18.89
CA GLU A 108 21.42 30.32 18.51
C GLU A 108 20.92 31.52 17.70
N HIS A 109 19.83 31.39 16.97
CA HIS A 109 19.29 32.40 16.06
C HIS A 109 17.93 32.95 16.52
N ALA A 110 17.57 32.75 17.78
CA ALA A 110 16.29 33.18 18.34
C ALA A 110 16.51 34.18 19.48
N LYS A 111 15.99 35.42 19.32
CA LYS A 111 16.05 36.46 20.34
C LYS A 111 14.68 36.62 20.98
N LEU A 112 14.54 36.40 22.29
CA LEU A 112 13.31 36.70 23.01
C LEU A 112 12.98 38.19 22.89
N VAL A 113 11.80 38.54 22.38
CA VAL A 113 11.36 39.90 22.13
C VAL A 113 10.09 40.27 22.89
N ALA A 114 9.27 39.30 23.25
CA ALA A 114 8.10 39.51 24.08
C ALA A 114 7.74 38.27 24.90
N LEU A 115 7.07 38.50 26.04
CA LEU A 115 6.40 37.50 26.86
C LEU A 115 4.95 38.00 27.05
N VAL A 116 4.00 37.25 26.53
CA VAL A 116 2.57 37.58 26.56
C VAL A 116 1.84 36.49 27.31
N ASP A 117 1.07 36.88 28.32
CA ASP A 117 0.23 35.91 29.04
C ASP A 117 -1.16 35.89 28.43
N VAL A 118 -1.51 34.76 27.80
CA VAL A 118 -2.84 34.50 27.22
C VAL A 118 -3.73 33.89 28.29
N CYS A 119 -4.92 34.41 28.45
CA CYS A 119 -5.90 33.95 29.44
C CYS A 119 -5.38 33.93 30.89
N LYS A 120 -4.34 34.71 31.22
CA LYS A 120 -3.67 34.83 32.54
C LYS A 120 -3.04 33.52 33.05
N HIS A 121 -2.84 32.53 32.18
CA HIS A 121 -2.35 31.19 32.59
C HIS A 121 -1.48 30.50 31.53
N TYR A 122 -1.36 31.07 30.34
CA TYR A 122 -0.62 30.48 29.22
C TYR A 122 0.41 31.46 28.71
N PRO A 123 1.63 31.46 29.23
CA PRO A 123 2.67 32.34 28.77
C PRO A 123 3.11 31.97 27.35
N LEU A 124 3.17 32.95 26.47
CA LEU A 124 3.72 32.84 25.13
C LEU A 124 5.04 33.60 25.06
N TYR A 125 6.12 32.84 24.85
CA TYR A 125 7.45 33.37 24.57
C TYR A 125 7.56 33.66 23.09
N VAL A 126 7.72 34.93 22.70
CA VAL A 126 7.84 35.34 21.32
C VAL A 126 9.31 35.65 21.00
N TYR A 127 9.86 34.91 20.05
CA TYR A 127 11.23 35.07 19.59
C TYR A 127 11.26 35.60 18.19
N GLN A 128 12.10 36.60 17.96
CA GLN A 128 12.49 37.05 16.63
C GLN A 128 13.60 36.14 16.11
N LEU A 129 13.42 35.61 14.91
CA LEU A 129 14.41 34.77 14.27
C LEU A 129 15.35 35.60 13.41
N SER A 130 16.66 35.38 13.58
CA SER A 130 17.71 35.90 12.72
C SER A 130 18.25 34.74 11.87
N ASN A 131 18.63 35.03 10.64
CA ASN A 131 19.22 34.02 9.74
C ASN A 131 18.23 32.99 9.10
N THR A 132 16.94 33.38 8.98
CA THR A 132 16.01 32.62 8.15
C THR A 132 16.15 33.03 6.68
N GLN A 133 16.31 32.06 5.81
CA GLN A 133 16.26 32.32 4.36
C GLN A 133 14.84 32.77 3.99
N PRO A 134 14.62 33.87 3.29
CA PRO A 134 13.29 34.25 2.84
C PRO A 134 12.80 33.19 1.81
N VAL A 135 11.77 32.46 2.19
CA VAL A 135 11.08 31.55 1.28
C VAL A 135 9.78 32.21 0.83
N PRO A 136 9.56 32.43 -0.47
CA PRO A 136 8.33 33.04 -0.94
C PRO A 136 7.14 32.09 -0.69
N TYR A 137 6.10 32.62 -0.03
CA TYR A 137 4.84 31.91 0.13
C TYR A 137 3.96 32.10 -1.11
N PHE A 138 3.15 31.09 -1.42
CA PHE A 138 2.11 31.26 -2.42
C PHE A 138 1.10 32.31 -1.97
N SER A 139 0.50 33.02 -2.93
CA SER A 139 -0.60 33.91 -2.63
C SER A 139 -1.72 33.18 -1.87
N ASN A 140 -2.26 33.80 -0.83
CA ASN A 140 -3.30 33.24 0.07
C ASN A 140 -2.85 32.07 0.95
N THR A 141 -1.55 31.78 1.06
CA THR A 141 -1.08 30.82 2.07
C THR A 141 -1.44 31.34 3.48
N GLN A 142 -2.24 30.56 4.21
CA GLN A 142 -2.60 30.83 5.60
C GLN A 142 -1.91 29.90 6.58
N LYS A 143 -1.65 28.66 6.17
CA LYS A 143 -1.00 27.65 7.02
C LYS A 143 0.02 26.84 6.23
N ILE A 144 1.12 26.49 6.89
CA ILE A 144 2.09 25.50 6.39
C ILE A 144 2.18 24.38 7.41
N THR A 145 1.79 23.18 7.02
CA THR A 145 1.96 21.98 7.84
C THR A 145 3.07 21.09 7.28
N PHE A 146 3.99 20.68 8.13
CA PHE A 146 5.07 19.79 7.71
C PHE A 146 4.61 18.34 7.75
N THR A 147 4.72 17.67 6.61
CA THR A 147 4.46 16.23 6.49
C THR A 147 5.79 15.49 6.39
N SER A 148 5.84 14.28 6.94
CA SER A 148 6.96 13.37 6.72
C SER A 148 6.97 12.92 5.27
N GLY A 149 7.71 13.63 4.43
CA GLY A 149 7.90 13.24 3.03
C GLY A 149 8.43 11.81 2.94
N SER A 150 8.06 11.10 1.88
CA SER A 150 8.53 9.73 1.59
C SER A 150 10.05 9.64 1.42
N THR A 151 10.70 10.77 1.16
CA THR A 151 12.16 10.90 0.97
C THR A 151 12.92 11.20 2.26
N GLY A 152 12.26 11.13 3.42
CA GLY A 152 12.87 11.41 4.73
C GLY A 152 12.97 12.89 5.09
N THR A 153 12.88 13.80 4.13
CA THR A 153 12.89 15.25 4.37
C THR A 153 11.45 15.76 4.50
N PRO A 154 11.09 16.46 5.59
CA PRO A 154 9.74 17.00 5.76
C PRO A 154 9.40 18.00 4.65
N LYS A 155 8.20 17.91 4.09
CA LYS A 155 7.67 18.85 3.08
C LYS A 155 6.65 19.76 3.72
N GLY A 156 6.77 21.06 3.49
CA GLY A 156 5.79 22.04 3.93
C GLY A 156 4.61 22.11 2.96
N VAL A 157 3.44 21.67 3.39
CA VAL A 157 2.18 21.73 2.62
C VAL A 157 1.55 23.10 2.87
N CYS A 158 1.41 23.93 1.83
CA CYS A 158 0.86 25.27 1.92
C CYS A 158 -0.66 25.26 1.71
N LEU A 159 -1.43 25.73 2.68
CA LEU A 159 -2.89 25.70 2.70
C LEU A 159 -3.48 27.13 2.73
N SER A 160 -4.55 27.32 1.98
CA SER A 160 -5.36 28.54 2.08
C SER A 160 -6.35 28.45 3.25
N LEU A 161 -6.82 29.58 3.78
CA LEU A 161 -7.91 29.59 4.76
C LEU A 161 -9.20 29.06 4.13
N GLU A 162 -9.44 29.36 2.88
CA GLU A 162 -10.64 28.93 2.16
C GLU A 162 -10.75 27.41 2.10
N SER A 163 -9.69 26.70 1.68
CA SER A 163 -9.69 25.23 1.63
C SER A 163 -9.91 24.62 2.99
N GLN A 164 -9.29 25.16 4.05
CA GLN A 164 -9.48 24.69 5.43
C GLN A 164 -10.94 24.84 5.89
N LEU A 165 -11.58 25.97 5.62
CA LEU A 165 -12.97 26.24 5.99
C LEU A 165 -13.95 25.38 5.18
N GLN A 166 -13.69 25.13 3.90
CA GLN A 166 -14.50 24.26 3.06
C GLN A 166 -14.50 22.81 3.60
N VAL A 167 -13.33 22.30 3.97
CA VAL A 167 -13.21 20.97 4.60
C VAL A 167 -13.96 20.93 5.93
N ALA A 168 -13.73 21.87 6.83
CA ALA A 168 -14.39 21.91 8.12
C ALA A 168 -15.93 22.03 7.99
N THR A 169 -16.40 22.81 7.02
CA THR A 169 -17.83 22.96 6.71
C THR A 169 -18.42 21.65 6.18
N SER A 170 -17.73 21.00 5.24
CA SER A 170 -18.18 19.69 4.72
C SER A 170 -18.25 18.61 5.81
N LEU A 171 -17.31 18.64 6.75
CA LEU A 171 -17.27 17.69 7.87
C LEU A 171 -18.47 17.86 8.78
N TYR A 172 -18.71 19.05 9.34
CA TYR A 172 -19.82 19.22 10.28
C TYR A 172 -21.18 18.99 9.61
N GLN A 173 -21.33 19.36 8.34
CA GLN A 173 -22.56 19.08 7.58
C GLN A 173 -22.78 17.58 7.33
N SER A 174 -21.71 16.80 7.17
CA SER A 174 -21.80 15.36 6.95
C SER A 174 -22.03 14.57 8.24
N ILE A 175 -21.48 15.04 9.36
CA ILE A 175 -21.65 14.40 10.67
C ILE A 175 -23.05 14.67 11.24
N ASP A 176 -23.65 15.79 10.89
CA ASP A 176 -25.01 16.23 11.27
C ASP A 176 -25.28 16.14 12.77
N LEU A 177 -24.36 16.71 13.55
CA LEU A 177 -24.51 16.89 15.00
C LEU A 177 -24.61 18.36 15.34
N GLU A 178 -25.74 18.73 15.94
CA GLU A 178 -25.94 20.08 16.46
C GLU A 178 -25.06 20.33 17.69
N LYS A 179 -24.36 21.46 17.71
CA LYS A 179 -23.51 21.92 18.82
C LYS A 179 -22.64 20.81 19.42
N PRO A 180 -21.74 20.23 18.64
CA PRO A 180 -20.91 19.12 19.12
C PRO A 180 -20.05 19.56 20.30
N ASN A 181 -19.92 18.68 21.31
CA ASN A 181 -18.99 18.76 22.42
C ASN A 181 -17.80 17.87 22.10
N HIS A 182 -16.75 18.45 21.50
CA HIS A 182 -15.57 17.71 21.02
C HIS A 182 -14.46 17.69 22.07
N LEU A 183 -13.79 16.55 22.24
CA LEU A 183 -12.55 16.45 23.02
C LEU A 183 -11.36 16.20 22.08
N CYS A 184 -10.40 17.12 22.08
CA CYS A 184 -9.16 16.97 21.33
C CYS A 184 -8.23 15.98 22.02
N LEU A 185 -8.00 14.84 21.37
CA LEU A 185 -7.12 13.77 21.84
C LEU A 185 -5.78 13.74 21.08
N LEU A 186 -5.74 14.23 19.84
CA LEU A 186 -4.51 14.35 19.07
C LEU A 186 -3.86 15.72 19.27
N PRO A 187 -2.55 15.84 19.03
CA PRO A 187 -1.88 17.15 19.05
C PRO A 187 -2.50 18.13 18.03
N LEU A 188 -2.79 19.35 18.43
CA LEU A 188 -3.39 20.38 17.57
C LEU A 188 -2.56 20.73 16.31
N PRO A 189 -1.23 20.64 16.28
CA PRO A 189 -0.45 20.77 15.05
C PRO A 189 -0.75 19.70 13.99
N VAL A 190 -1.36 18.58 14.37
CA VAL A 190 -1.85 17.56 13.43
C VAL A 190 -3.10 18.11 12.74
N LEU A 191 -3.01 18.30 11.43
CA LEU A 191 -4.05 18.97 10.65
C LEU A 191 -5.45 18.33 10.80
N LEU A 192 -5.50 17.00 11.01
CA LEU A 192 -6.75 16.28 11.25
C LEU A 192 -7.46 16.79 12.49
N GLU A 193 -6.77 16.87 13.64
CA GLU A 193 -7.35 17.39 14.89
C GLU A 193 -7.67 18.86 14.77
N ASN A 194 -6.79 19.64 14.15
CA ASN A 194 -7.01 21.07 14.00
C ASN A 194 -8.30 21.40 13.23
N LEU A 195 -8.52 20.77 12.06
CA LEU A 195 -9.66 21.09 11.22
C LEU A 195 -10.93 20.35 11.66
N ALA A 196 -10.83 19.07 11.95
CA ALA A 196 -12.00 18.28 12.30
C ALA A 196 -12.35 18.34 13.80
N GLY A 197 -11.37 18.60 14.68
CA GLY A 197 -11.57 18.70 16.13
C GLY A 197 -11.72 20.12 16.67
N VAL A 198 -11.23 21.15 15.95
CA VAL A 198 -11.39 22.55 16.37
C VAL A 198 -12.32 23.32 15.43
N TYR A 199 -11.98 23.41 14.13
CA TYR A 199 -12.75 24.26 13.21
C TYR A 199 -14.15 23.72 12.97
N ALA A 200 -14.31 22.43 12.67
CA ALA A 200 -15.61 21.86 12.36
C ALA A 200 -16.59 21.93 13.54
N PRO A 201 -16.24 21.55 14.79
CA PRO A 201 -17.12 21.73 15.94
C PRO A 201 -17.52 23.17 16.20
N LEU A 202 -16.56 24.12 16.12
CA LEU A 202 -16.86 25.54 16.34
C LEU A 202 -17.76 26.12 15.24
N LEU A 203 -17.58 25.75 13.98
CA LEU A 203 -18.48 26.15 12.88
C LEU A 203 -19.87 25.58 13.01
N ALA A 204 -20.01 24.40 13.67
CA ALA A 204 -21.30 23.82 14.01
C ALA A 204 -21.97 24.43 15.27
N GLY A 205 -21.36 25.46 15.88
CA GLY A 205 -21.87 26.09 17.11
C GLY A 205 -21.60 25.28 18.38
N GLY A 206 -20.67 24.37 18.34
CA GLY A 206 -20.27 23.46 19.42
C GLY A 206 -19.18 24.02 20.33
N THR A 207 -18.70 23.19 21.24
CA THR A 207 -17.65 23.48 22.22
C THR A 207 -16.47 22.51 22.03
N VAL A 208 -15.24 23.04 22.18
CA VAL A 208 -14.00 22.26 22.10
C VAL A 208 -13.39 22.10 23.49
N ASN A 209 -13.17 20.85 23.92
CA ASN A 209 -12.44 20.55 25.14
C ASN A 209 -10.98 20.30 24.82
N LEU A 210 -10.11 21.01 25.52
CA LEU A 210 -8.67 20.94 25.37
C LEU A 210 -8.06 20.34 26.65
N VAL A 211 -7.19 19.38 26.50
CA VAL A 211 -6.42 18.77 27.58
C VAL A 211 -4.97 18.74 27.14
N PRO A 212 -4.01 19.29 27.92
CA PRO A 212 -2.60 19.16 27.61
C PRO A 212 -2.17 17.71 27.40
N LEU A 213 -1.30 17.45 26.44
CA LEU A 213 -0.93 16.08 26.03
C LEU A 213 -0.37 15.25 27.19
N ALA A 214 0.43 15.85 28.06
CA ALA A 214 0.95 15.14 29.25
C ALA A 214 -0.17 14.73 30.23
N GLU A 215 -1.27 15.49 30.29
CA GLU A 215 -2.43 15.17 31.13
C GLU A 215 -3.39 14.17 30.46
N LEU A 216 -3.25 13.95 29.15
CA LEU A 216 -3.83 12.82 28.42
C LEU A 216 -3.00 11.54 28.55
N GLY A 217 -1.80 11.62 29.14
CA GLY A 217 -0.89 10.49 29.34
C GLY A 217 0.15 10.32 28.23
N PHE A 218 0.32 11.32 27.36
CA PHE A 218 1.37 11.30 26.34
C PHE A 218 2.72 11.76 26.90
N SER A 219 3.80 11.08 26.43
CA SER A 219 5.18 11.54 26.55
C SER A 219 5.77 11.61 25.15
N GLY A 220 5.98 12.83 24.65
CA GLY A 220 6.28 13.04 23.23
C GLY A 220 5.14 12.55 22.35
N ALA A 221 5.43 11.64 21.40
CA ALA A 221 4.43 11.05 20.52
C ALA A 221 3.78 9.76 21.06
N GLN A 222 4.22 9.25 22.21
CA GLN A 222 3.77 7.96 22.74
C GLN A 222 2.77 8.13 23.89
N LEU A 223 1.70 7.33 23.88
CA LEU A 223 0.76 7.24 25.00
C LEU A 223 1.30 6.25 26.03
N LEU A 224 1.91 6.77 27.11
CA LEU A 224 2.50 5.95 28.17
C LEU A 224 1.53 5.66 29.31
N GLU A 225 0.59 6.56 29.58
CA GLU A 225 -0.37 6.46 30.69
C GLU A 225 -1.82 6.46 30.16
N PRO A 226 -2.28 5.38 29.50
CA PRO A 226 -3.57 5.35 28.80
C PRO A 226 -4.77 5.53 29.75
N HIS A 227 -4.64 5.26 31.04
CA HIS A 227 -5.70 5.53 32.02
C HIS A 227 -6.06 7.02 32.14
N LYS A 228 -5.11 7.94 31.89
CA LYS A 228 -5.37 9.38 31.88
C LYS A 228 -6.24 9.80 30.70
N LEU A 229 -6.06 9.18 29.55
CA LEU A 229 -6.91 9.39 28.36
C LEU A 229 -8.35 8.96 28.65
N ILE A 230 -8.54 7.79 29.27
CA ILE A 230 -9.85 7.30 29.70
C ILE A 230 -10.51 8.27 30.68
N ALA A 231 -9.78 8.71 31.73
CA ALA A 231 -10.27 9.67 32.71
C ALA A 231 -10.65 11.04 32.07
N ALA A 232 -9.94 11.48 31.03
CA ALA A 232 -10.28 12.69 30.30
C ALA A 232 -11.61 12.53 29.53
N ILE A 233 -11.84 11.38 28.88
CA ILE A 233 -13.10 11.07 28.18
C ILE A 233 -14.27 11.04 29.17
N GLU A 234 -14.11 10.37 30.30
CA GLU A 234 -15.14 10.31 31.36
C GLU A 234 -15.46 11.67 31.91
N ARG A 235 -14.46 12.49 32.22
CA ARG A 235 -14.63 13.82 32.84
C ARG A 235 -15.28 14.81 31.90
N THR A 236 -14.98 14.77 30.59
CA THR A 236 -15.47 15.75 29.61
C THR A 236 -16.76 15.33 28.94
N GLU A 237 -17.17 14.07 29.07
CA GLU A 237 -18.35 13.50 28.44
C GLU A 237 -18.59 14.00 27.01
N PRO A 238 -17.59 13.85 26.10
CA PRO A 238 -17.68 14.37 24.75
C PRO A 238 -18.73 13.62 23.95
N ASN A 239 -19.25 14.27 22.90
CA ASN A 239 -20.08 13.57 21.93
C ASN A 239 -19.35 13.25 20.64
N THR A 240 -18.17 13.85 20.39
CA THR A 240 -17.32 13.56 19.26
C THR A 240 -15.84 13.38 19.67
N LEU A 241 -15.18 12.45 19.03
CA LEU A 241 -13.72 12.18 19.16
C LEU A 241 -13.09 11.95 17.79
N ILE A 242 -11.80 12.20 17.70
CA ILE A 242 -10.97 11.81 16.57
C ILE A 242 -9.85 10.92 17.08
N LEU A 243 -9.67 9.76 16.44
CA LEU A 243 -8.71 8.76 16.83
C LEU A 243 -7.83 8.35 15.64
N VAL A 244 -6.61 7.96 15.98
CA VAL A 244 -5.79 7.08 15.13
C VAL A 244 -6.02 5.62 15.58
N PRO A 245 -5.68 4.61 14.74
CA PRO A 245 -5.94 3.20 15.07
C PRO A 245 -5.38 2.76 16.42
N GLU A 246 -4.22 3.28 16.81
CA GLU A 246 -3.56 2.97 18.08
C GLU A 246 -4.41 3.41 19.29
N LEU A 247 -5.01 4.59 19.22
CA LEU A 247 -5.91 5.08 20.27
C LEU A 247 -7.23 4.29 20.30
N LEU A 248 -7.75 3.89 19.14
CA LEU A 248 -8.92 3.02 19.09
C LEU A 248 -8.63 1.65 19.72
N THR A 249 -7.45 1.07 19.43
CA THR A 249 -7.00 -0.19 20.07
C THR A 249 -6.93 -0.04 21.59
N CYS A 250 -6.44 1.09 22.07
CA CYS A 250 -6.42 1.41 23.49
C CYS A 250 -7.83 1.43 24.10
N LEU A 251 -8.79 2.14 23.50
CA LEU A 251 -10.16 2.20 24.00
C LEU A 251 -10.82 0.81 24.04
N VAL A 252 -10.62 0.01 23.00
CA VAL A 252 -11.12 -1.37 22.94
C VAL A 252 -10.50 -2.24 24.04
N ALA A 253 -9.19 -2.07 24.34
CA ALA A 253 -8.54 -2.80 25.42
C ALA A 253 -9.13 -2.48 26.79
N PHE A 254 -9.46 -1.21 27.06
CA PHE A 254 -10.15 -0.82 28.29
C PHE A 254 -11.61 -1.33 28.34
N ALA A 255 -12.31 -1.29 27.21
CA ALA A 255 -13.68 -1.83 27.12
C ALA A 255 -13.72 -3.33 27.41
N LYS A 256 -12.73 -4.11 26.95
CA LYS A 256 -12.56 -5.54 27.29
C LYS A 256 -12.33 -5.75 28.80
N GLN A 257 -11.75 -4.78 29.48
CA GLN A 257 -11.53 -4.82 30.96
C GLN A 257 -12.74 -4.30 31.75
N GLY A 258 -13.85 -3.98 31.07
CA GLY A 258 -15.09 -3.56 31.68
C GLY A 258 -15.36 -2.05 31.68
N TRP A 259 -14.49 -1.23 31.05
CA TRP A 259 -14.78 0.19 30.84
C TRP A 259 -15.97 0.37 29.90
N GLN A 260 -16.88 1.26 30.28
CA GLN A 260 -18.02 1.62 29.46
C GLN A 260 -17.88 3.05 28.95
N ALA A 261 -17.95 3.22 27.65
CA ALA A 261 -17.90 4.53 27.03
C ALA A 261 -19.06 5.42 27.51
N PRO A 262 -18.85 6.72 27.72
CA PRO A 262 -19.91 7.65 28.06
C PRO A 262 -21.05 7.62 27.03
N LYS A 263 -22.32 7.63 27.51
CA LYS A 263 -23.51 7.64 26.63
C LYS A 263 -23.61 8.91 25.78
N SER A 264 -22.84 9.94 26.13
CA SER A 264 -22.70 11.18 25.36
C SER A 264 -22.04 10.97 24.01
N LEU A 265 -21.14 9.97 23.87
CA LEU A 265 -20.46 9.67 22.61
C LEU A 265 -21.46 9.29 21.51
N LYS A 266 -21.40 10.03 20.40
CA LYS A 266 -22.28 9.87 19.24
C LYS A 266 -21.49 9.59 17.97
N PHE A 267 -20.24 10.05 17.88
CA PHE A 267 -19.41 9.95 16.69
C PHE A 267 -17.92 9.89 17.05
N ILE A 268 -17.26 8.85 16.62
CA ILE A 268 -15.81 8.69 16.75
C ILE A 268 -15.23 8.51 15.34
N ALA A 269 -14.56 9.55 14.84
CA ALA A 269 -13.83 9.43 13.58
C ALA A 269 -12.53 8.66 13.80
N VAL A 270 -12.23 7.69 12.94
CA VAL A 270 -10.94 7.01 12.94
C VAL A 270 -10.27 7.12 11.57
N GLY A 271 -9.00 7.53 11.55
CA GLY A 271 -8.26 7.74 10.31
C GLY A 271 -6.78 7.99 10.53
N GLY A 272 -6.12 8.55 9.50
CA GLY A 272 -4.69 8.83 9.54
C GLY A 272 -3.79 7.63 9.22
N ALA A 273 -4.28 6.40 9.38
CA ALA A 273 -3.64 5.15 9.00
C ALA A 273 -4.69 4.11 8.62
N VAL A 274 -4.25 2.96 8.10
CA VAL A 274 -5.16 1.85 7.76
C VAL A 274 -5.73 1.24 9.05
N VAL A 275 -7.05 1.07 9.07
CA VAL A 275 -7.78 0.50 10.21
C VAL A 275 -8.32 -0.87 9.82
N SER A 276 -8.08 -1.90 10.64
CA SER A 276 -8.65 -3.22 10.36
C SER A 276 -10.16 -3.24 10.59
N GLN A 277 -10.90 -3.92 9.71
CA GLN A 277 -12.35 -4.10 9.87
C GLN A 277 -12.71 -4.79 11.20
N ALA A 278 -11.85 -5.73 11.63
CA ALA A 278 -12.03 -6.45 12.89
C ALA A 278 -12.00 -5.50 14.09
N LEU A 279 -11.08 -4.53 14.11
CA LEU A 279 -10.99 -3.54 15.18
C LEU A 279 -12.24 -2.64 15.25
N ILE A 280 -12.76 -2.20 14.08
CA ILE A 280 -13.99 -1.40 14.02
C ILE A 280 -15.20 -2.21 14.52
N LYS A 281 -15.34 -3.47 14.06
CA LYS A 281 -16.43 -4.36 14.52
C LYS A 281 -16.37 -4.56 16.02
N GLN A 282 -15.19 -4.88 16.54
CA GLN A 282 -14.98 -5.08 17.98
C GLN A 282 -15.26 -3.81 18.80
N ALA A 283 -14.83 -2.63 18.35
CA ALA A 283 -15.14 -1.36 19.00
C ALA A 283 -16.65 -1.12 19.07
N ARG A 284 -17.39 -1.42 18.00
CA ARG A 284 -18.85 -1.27 17.96
C ARG A 284 -19.59 -2.28 18.85
N GLU A 285 -19.08 -3.49 19.01
CA GLU A 285 -19.60 -4.49 19.96
C GLU A 285 -19.54 -3.96 21.40
N PHE A 286 -18.53 -3.15 21.72
CA PHE A 286 -18.42 -2.45 23.01
C PHE A 286 -19.16 -1.10 23.07
N GLY A 287 -19.97 -0.79 22.07
CA GLY A 287 -20.80 0.43 22.05
C GLY A 287 -20.06 1.70 21.65
N LEU A 288 -18.85 1.60 21.08
CA LEU A 288 -18.12 2.75 20.54
C LEU A 288 -18.63 3.07 19.12
N PRO A 289 -19.20 4.26 18.86
CA PRO A 289 -19.74 4.66 17.56
C PRO A 289 -18.63 5.11 16.61
N VAL A 290 -17.85 4.16 16.09
CA VAL A 290 -16.64 4.39 15.29
C VAL A 290 -16.97 4.43 13.80
N TYR A 291 -16.45 5.45 13.09
CA TYR A 291 -16.62 5.69 11.66
C TYR A 291 -15.27 5.96 11.02
N GLN A 292 -14.94 5.21 9.97
CA GLN A 292 -13.67 5.36 9.27
C GLN A 292 -13.72 6.51 8.27
N GLY A 293 -12.64 7.30 8.21
CA GLY A 293 -12.41 8.33 7.22
C GLY A 293 -11.02 8.19 6.56
N TYR A 294 -10.88 8.87 5.42
CA TYR A 294 -9.62 8.96 4.68
C TYR A 294 -9.32 10.41 4.31
N GLY A 295 -8.03 10.75 4.31
CA GLY A 295 -7.58 12.05 3.91
C GLY A 295 -6.06 12.19 3.84
N LEU A 296 -5.61 13.33 3.36
CA LEU A 296 -4.20 13.69 3.22
C LEU A 296 -4.03 15.20 3.42
N SER A 297 -2.83 15.62 3.79
CA SER A 297 -2.54 17.04 4.05
C SER A 297 -2.75 17.92 2.83
N GLU A 298 -2.50 17.37 1.65
CA GLU A 298 -2.64 18.03 0.35
C GLU A 298 -4.11 18.33 -0.02
N SER A 299 -5.07 17.67 0.61
CA SER A 299 -6.52 17.97 0.52
C SER A 299 -7.05 18.71 1.75
N SER A 300 -6.20 19.38 2.49
CA SER A 300 -6.57 20.06 3.73
C SER A 300 -7.22 19.12 4.76
N SER A 301 -6.80 17.89 4.85
CA SER A 301 -7.12 16.84 5.83
C SER A 301 -8.06 15.73 5.33
N VAL A 302 -9.38 15.92 5.24
CA VAL A 302 -10.34 14.83 5.04
C VAL A 302 -10.92 14.85 3.63
N VAL A 303 -10.87 13.71 2.94
CA VAL A 303 -11.42 13.50 1.58
C VAL A 303 -12.73 12.74 1.64
N SER A 304 -12.80 11.66 2.44
CA SER A 304 -14.00 10.83 2.56
C SER A 304 -14.24 10.39 4.00
N LEU A 305 -15.49 10.09 4.32
CA LEU A 305 -15.91 9.75 5.67
C LEU A 305 -17.15 8.86 5.65
N ASN A 306 -17.15 7.79 6.45
CA ASN A 306 -18.36 7.09 6.87
C ASN A 306 -19.11 7.93 7.91
N THR A 307 -20.43 7.94 7.84
CA THR A 307 -21.30 8.70 8.75
C THR A 307 -22.35 7.80 9.38
N ARG A 308 -23.12 8.32 10.32
CA ARG A 308 -24.19 7.56 11.00
C ARG A 308 -25.24 7.02 10.03
N ASP A 309 -25.57 7.80 9.00
CA ASP A 309 -26.63 7.49 8.04
C ASP A 309 -26.11 6.81 6.77
N ASP A 310 -24.81 6.83 6.53
CA ASP A 310 -24.17 6.21 5.36
C ASP A 310 -22.83 5.61 5.77
N ASP A 311 -22.86 4.35 6.18
CA ASP A 311 -21.73 3.63 6.74
C ASP A 311 -21.60 2.23 6.11
N ASP A 312 -20.35 1.83 5.89
CA ASP A 312 -20.01 0.46 5.47
C ASP A 312 -18.63 0.10 5.99
N ILE A 313 -18.57 -0.87 6.89
CA ILE A 313 -17.31 -1.30 7.52
C ILE A 313 -16.40 -1.93 6.46
N GLY A 314 -15.18 -1.40 6.36
CA GLY A 314 -14.19 -1.80 5.36
C GLY A 314 -14.04 -0.79 4.24
N THR A 315 -14.89 0.24 4.23
CA THR A 315 -14.74 1.41 3.36
C THR A 315 -14.27 2.62 4.15
N ALA A 316 -13.71 3.61 3.47
CA ALA A 316 -13.40 4.93 4.01
C ALA A 316 -14.55 5.94 3.81
N GLY A 317 -15.73 5.46 3.47
CA GLY A 317 -16.93 6.26 3.27
C GLY A 317 -16.99 6.99 1.92
N ARG A 318 -18.00 7.87 1.78
CA ARG A 318 -18.17 8.69 0.58
C ARG A 318 -17.25 9.89 0.59
N VAL A 319 -16.87 10.29 -0.62
CA VAL A 319 -16.12 11.53 -0.83
C VAL A 319 -16.98 12.73 -0.44
N LEU A 320 -16.40 13.64 0.33
CA LEU A 320 -17.07 14.83 0.86
C LEU A 320 -17.30 15.88 -0.25
N LYS A 321 -18.31 16.74 -0.07
CA LYS A 321 -18.80 17.68 -1.12
C LYS A 321 -17.79 18.67 -1.65
N HIS A 322 -16.71 18.96 -0.90
CA HIS A 322 -15.64 19.90 -1.31
C HIS A 322 -14.61 19.29 -2.26
N ILE A 323 -14.70 17.97 -2.54
CA ILE A 323 -13.77 17.20 -3.39
C ILE A 323 -14.52 16.56 -4.56
N GLN A 324 -13.96 16.68 -5.74
CA GLN A 324 -14.25 15.83 -6.89
C GLN A 324 -13.18 14.75 -6.98
N TYR A 325 -13.53 13.57 -7.42
CA TYR A 325 -12.58 12.46 -7.56
C TYR A 325 -12.77 11.66 -8.83
N LYS A 326 -11.72 10.97 -9.23
CA LYS A 326 -11.73 9.92 -10.25
C LYS A 326 -10.71 8.85 -9.88
N ILE A 327 -10.92 7.65 -10.40
CA ILE A 327 -9.99 6.52 -10.22
C ILE A 327 -9.46 6.15 -11.61
N GLU A 328 -8.15 6.19 -11.77
CA GLU A 328 -7.48 5.78 -13.02
C GLU A 328 -6.36 4.79 -12.69
N ASN A 329 -6.38 3.63 -13.31
CA ASN A 329 -5.43 2.53 -13.05
C ASN A 329 -5.33 2.16 -11.55
N GLY A 330 -6.46 2.19 -10.84
CA GLY A 330 -6.53 1.93 -9.40
C GLY A 330 -6.05 3.08 -8.51
N GLN A 331 -5.45 4.13 -9.04
CA GLN A 331 -5.00 5.30 -8.28
C GLN A 331 -6.11 6.34 -8.14
N LEU A 332 -6.21 6.91 -6.94
CA LEU A 332 -7.12 8.02 -6.67
C LEU A 332 -6.54 9.36 -7.12
N TYR A 333 -7.32 10.09 -7.90
CA TYR A 333 -7.08 11.49 -8.27
C TYR A 333 -8.18 12.34 -7.67
N ILE A 334 -7.81 13.50 -7.12
CA ILE A 334 -8.74 14.44 -6.49
C ILE A 334 -8.58 15.85 -7.05
N LYS A 335 -9.67 16.62 -6.99
CA LYS A 335 -9.73 18.03 -7.38
C LYS A 335 -10.69 18.77 -6.45
N GLY A 336 -10.47 20.05 -6.20
CA GLY A 336 -11.32 20.91 -5.34
C GLY A 336 -10.51 21.60 -4.25
N SER A 337 -10.85 21.40 -2.98
CA SER A 337 -10.15 22.04 -1.84
C SER A 337 -8.76 21.43 -1.63
N LEU A 338 -7.83 21.74 -2.51
CA LEU A 338 -6.45 21.26 -2.49
C LEU A 338 -5.51 22.30 -1.87
N PHE A 339 -4.29 21.86 -1.56
CA PHE A 339 -3.19 22.72 -1.17
C PHE A 339 -2.74 23.63 -2.32
N LEU A 340 -2.02 24.69 -1.98
CA LEU A 340 -1.47 25.64 -2.96
C LEU A 340 -0.19 25.14 -3.63
N GLY A 341 0.45 24.15 -3.03
CA GLY A 341 1.71 23.55 -3.44
C GLY A 341 2.61 23.24 -2.24
N TYR A 342 3.73 22.60 -2.50
CA TYR A 342 4.76 22.41 -1.48
C TYR A 342 5.65 23.64 -1.39
N LEU A 343 5.97 24.08 -0.18
CA LEU A 343 6.85 25.22 0.07
C LEU A 343 8.16 25.07 -0.72
N GLY A 344 8.53 26.13 -1.47
CA GLY A 344 9.73 26.13 -2.30
C GLY A 344 9.64 25.31 -3.61
N GLN A 345 8.46 24.79 -3.97
CA GLN A 345 8.19 24.08 -5.23
C GLN A 345 7.20 24.85 -6.11
N ALA A 346 6.85 24.30 -7.27
CA ALA A 346 5.85 24.87 -8.14
C ALA A 346 4.45 24.86 -7.48
N ALA A 347 3.63 25.84 -7.80
CA ALA A 347 2.25 25.91 -7.34
C ALA A 347 1.42 24.76 -7.92
N GLN A 348 0.49 24.25 -7.10
CA GLN A 348 -0.56 23.36 -7.58
C GLN A 348 -1.61 24.21 -8.30
N ASN A 349 -1.92 23.87 -9.55
CA ASN A 349 -3.00 24.52 -10.24
C ASN A 349 -4.36 23.99 -9.73
N ALA A 350 -5.25 24.90 -9.36
CA ALA A 350 -6.57 24.53 -8.81
C ALA A 350 -7.45 23.73 -9.80
N ASP A 351 -7.18 23.89 -11.12
CA ASP A 351 -7.92 23.17 -12.16
C ASP A 351 -7.35 21.81 -12.51
N ASP A 352 -6.20 21.45 -11.96
CA ASP A 352 -5.55 20.18 -12.24
C ASP A 352 -5.98 19.09 -11.26
N TRP A 353 -6.04 17.85 -11.75
CA TRP A 353 -6.21 16.68 -10.92
C TRP A 353 -4.93 16.37 -10.14
N TYR A 354 -5.05 16.28 -8.83
CA TYR A 354 -3.94 15.88 -7.96
C TYR A 354 -3.91 14.36 -7.80
N ALA A 355 -2.80 13.74 -8.16
CA ALA A 355 -2.56 12.32 -7.95
C ALA A 355 -2.18 12.07 -6.49
N THR A 356 -3.03 11.39 -5.72
CA THR A 356 -2.80 11.18 -4.28
C THR A 356 -1.67 10.21 -3.98
N GLY A 357 -1.34 9.34 -4.93
CA GLY A 357 -0.45 8.19 -4.73
C GLY A 357 -1.08 7.07 -3.90
N ASP A 358 -2.37 7.14 -3.61
CA ASP A 358 -3.11 6.10 -2.91
C ASP A 358 -3.89 5.24 -3.91
N LEU A 359 -3.84 3.92 -3.73
CA LEU A 359 -4.59 2.95 -4.51
C LEU A 359 -5.94 2.71 -3.84
N VAL A 360 -6.98 2.77 -4.65
CA VAL A 360 -8.36 2.63 -4.17
C VAL A 360 -9.21 1.81 -5.13
N THR A 361 -10.24 1.19 -4.59
CA THR A 361 -11.41 0.73 -5.34
C THR A 361 -12.65 1.43 -4.83
N GLU A 362 -13.74 1.36 -5.58
CA GLU A 362 -15.02 1.94 -5.21
C GLU A 362 -16.08 0.84 -5.10
N GLN A 363 -16.85 0.90 -4.04
CA GLN A 363 -18.02 0.04 -3.83
C GLN A 363 -19.22 0.88 -3.42
N ALA A 364 -20.27 0.86 -4.23
CA ALA A 364 -21.52 1.62 -3.98
C ALA A 364 -21.29 3.12 -3.69
N GLY A 365 -20.31 3.75 -4.36
CA GLY A 365 -19.94 5.15 -4.18
C GLY A 365 -19.10 5.44 -2.93
N ARG A 366 -18.55 4.41 -2.27
CA ARG A 366 -17.65 4.53 -1.12
C ARG A 366 -16.24 4.07 -1.50
N LEU A 367 -15.23 4.77 -1.00
CA LEU A 367 -13.83 4.44 -1.27
C LEU A 367 -13.36 3.28 -0.37
N ILE A 368 -12.65 2.33 -0.97
CA ILE A 368 -11.88 1.29 -0.25
C ILE A 368 -10.41 1.59 -0.50
N ILE A 369 -9.68 1.92 0.56
CA ILE A 369 -8.26 2.22 0.48
C ILE A 369 -7.48 0.91 0.50
N GLN A 370 -6.73 0.66 -0.57
CA GLN A 370 -5.93 -0.56 -0.73
C GLN A 370 -4.48 -0.37 -0.28
N GLY A 371 -4.01 0.87 -0.18
CA GLY A 371 -2.67 1.22 0.26
C GLY A 371 -2.01 2.30 -0.58
N ARG A 372 -0.70 2.48 -0.41
CA ARG A 372 0.07 3.47 -1.17
C ARG A 372 0.82 2.86 -2.33
N LEU A 373 0.79 3.52 -3.49
CA LEU A 373 1.50 3.11 -4.69
C LEU A 373 3.01 2.88 -4.42
N LYS A 374 3.64 3.76 -3.65
CA LYS A 374 5.06 3.65 -3.27
C LYS A 374 5.38 2.60 -2.20
N ASN A 375 4.38 2.09 -1.50
CA ASN A 375 4.52 1.05 -0.48
C ASN A 375 4.05 -0.31 -1.01
N GLN A 376 3.80 -0.40 -2.32
CA GLN A 376 3.61 -1.69 -2.97
C GLN A 376 4.93 -2.45 -2.94
N LEU A 377 4.84 -3.70 -2.55
CA LEU A 377 5.91 -4.68 -2.66
C LEU A 377 5.69 -5.42 -3.98
N ILE A 378 6.68 -5.37 -4.84
CA ILE A 378 6.68 -6.17 -6.08
C ILE A 378 7.50 -7.42 -5.78
N THR A 379 6.83 -8.55 -5.63
CA THR A 379 7.52 -9.82 -5.40
C THR A 379 8.32 -10.23 -6.62
N SER A 380 9.25 -11.20 -6.48
CA SER A 380 10.01 -11.77 -7.61
C SER A 380 9.10 -12.37 -8.69
N PHE A 381 7.85 -12.63 -8.37
CA PHE A 381 6.82 -13.11 -9.30
C PHE A 381 5.99 -11.98 -9.93
N GLY A 382 6.39 -10.71 -9.78
CA GLY A 382 5.70 -9.56 -10.36
C GLY A 382 4.35 -9.22 -9.72
N ARG A 383 4.03 -9.79 -8.55
CA ARG A 383 2.78 -9.46 -7.83
C ARG A 383 2.95 -8.17 -7.07
N ASN A 384 2.04 -7.22 -7.31
CA ASN A 384 1.95 -5.96 -6.59
C ASN A 384 1.08 -6.13 -5.35
N ILE A 385 1.68 -6.00 -4.17
CA ILE A 385 1.00 -6.19 -2.88
C ILE A 385 1.17 -4.93 -2.05
N SER A 386 0.07 -4.33 -1.59
CA SER A 386 0.15 -3.27 -0.59
C SER A 386 0.63 -3.86 0.73
N ALA A 387 1.77 -3.42 1.23
CA ALA A 387 2.33 -3.90 2.49
C ALA A 387 1.41 -3.60 3.69
N GLU A 388 0.65 -2.49 3.63
CA GLU A 388 -0.28 -2.09 4.67
C GLU A 388 -1.44 -3.08 4.87
N TRP A 389 -1.80 -3.81 3.82
CA TRP A 389 -2.89 -4.77 3.91
C TRP A 389 -2.60 -5.91 4.91
N PRO A 390 -1.58 -6.76 4.74
CA PRO A 390 -1.24 -7.77 5.74
C PRO A 390 -0.81 -7.16 7.08
N GLU A 391 -0.17 -5.98 7.10
CA GLU A 391 0.18 -5.28 8.35
C GLU A 391 -1.05 -4.96 9.20
N SER A 392 -2.13 -4.47 8.58
CA SER A 392 -3.36 -4.13 9.29
C SER A 392 -4.02 -5.35 9.94
N LEU A 393 -3.89 -6.53 9.31
CA LEU A 393 -4.38 -7.77 9.87
C LEU A 393 -3.53 -8.23 11.06
N LEU A 394 -2.21 -8.15 10.96
CA LEU A 394 -1.32 -8.46 12.09
C LEU A 394 -1.60 -7.57 13.30
N LEU A 395 -1.73 -6.26 13.07
CA LEU A 395 -1.99 -5.26 14.11
C LEU A 395 -3.40 -5.33 14.72
N SER A 396 -4.28 -6.19 14.21
CA SER A 396 -5.61 -6.43 14.81
C SER A 396 -5.54 -7.09 16.19
N HIS A 397 -4.43 -7.72 16.55
CA HIS A 397 -4.21 -8.27 17.88
C HIS A 397 -3.60 -7.23 18.82
N GLY A 398 -4.27 -6.95 19.94
CA GLY A 398 -3.87 -5.89 20.89
C GLY A 398 -2.49 -6.05 21.54
N GLN A 399 -1.85 -7.22 21.43
CA GLN A 399 -0.49 -7.46 21.94
C GLN A 399 0.59 -7.24 20.86
N ILE A 400 0.23 -7.12 19.58
CA ILE A 400 1.15 -6.76 18.49
C ILE A 400 1.11 -5.24 18.34
N GLN A 401 2.22 -4.60 18.66
CA GLN A 401 2.33 -3.14 18.68
C GLN A 401 2.88 -2.57 17.38
N GLN A 402 3.77 -3.31 16.70
CA GLN A 402 4.33 -2.90 15.42
C GLN A 402 4.51 -4.10 14.51
N ALA A 403 4.20 -3.90 13.23
CA ALA A 403 4.41 -4.87 12.17
C ALA A 403 4.84 -4.15 10.89
N VAL A 404 5.90 -4.64 10.26
CA VAL A 404 6.38 -4.16 8.95
C VAL A 404 6.54 -5.36 8.04
N VAL A 405 5.76 -5.39 6.97
CA VAL A 405 5.82 -6.44 5.96
C VAL A 405 6.86 -6.08 4.92
N ILE A 406 7.70 -7.05 4.60
CA ILE A 406 8.80 -6.98 3.64
C ILE A 406 8.62 -8.07 2.59
N GLY A 407 9.21 -7.89 1.39
CA GLY A 407 9.04 -8.86 0.31
C GLY A 407 9.36 -8.28 -1.07
N GLU A 408 9.94 -7.06 -1.14
CA GLU A 408 10.36 -6.47 -2.41
C GLU A 408 11.40 -7.34 -3.10
N GLY A 409 11.13 -7.76 -4.35
CA GLY A 409 11.98 -8.68 -5.11
C GLY A 409 12.10 -10.09 -4.53
N GLN A 410 11.33 -10.45 -3.49
CA GLN A 410 11.41 -11.75 -2.83
C GLN A 410 10.29 -12.69 -3.26
N ALA A 411 10.52 -13.99 -3.10
CA ALA A 411 9.55 -15.03 -3.49
C ALA A 411 8.26 -15.04 -2.65
N PHE A 412 8.30 -14.51 -1.45
CA PHE A 412 7.17 -14.45 -0.52
C PHE A 412 7.29 -13.25 0.41
N LEU A 413 6.21 -12.94 1.14
CA LEU A 413 6.22 -11.92 2.15
C LEU A 413 6.72 -12.46 3.49
N ALA A 414 7.55 -11.65 4.16
CA ALA A 414 7.94 -11.85 5.54
C ALA A 414 7.55 -10.62 6.37
N ALA A 415 7.61 -10.72 7.70
CA ALA A 415 7.27 -9.62 8.60
C ALA A 415 8.29 -9.43 9.72
N LEU A 416 8.58 -8.17 10.03
CA LEU A 416 9.24 -7.76 11.26
C LEU A 416 8.15 -7.36 12.26
N ILE A 417 8.08 -8.02 13.42
CA ILE A 417 6.97 -7.88 14.36
C ILE A 417 7.51 -7.55 15.75
N TYR A 418 6.97 -6.51 16.38
CA TYR A 418 7.14 -6.26 17.80
C TYR A 418 5.84 -6.55 18.53
N ALA A 419 5.88 -7.54 19.41
CA ALA A 419 4.75 -7.95 20.23
C ALA A 419 5.12 -7.86 21.72
N ASN A 420 4.10 -7.61 22.56
CA ASN A 420 4.26 -7.60 24.02
C ASN A 420 4.90 -8.91 24.50
N GLN A 421 5.76 -8.84 25.53
CA GLN A 421 6.44 -9.99 26.10
C GLN A 421 5.48 -11.06 26.67
N ALA A 422 4.24 -10.67 27.02
CA ALA A 422 3.21 -11.59 27.45
C ALA A 422 2.71 -12.53 26.33
N MET A 423 2.92 -12.17 25.05
CA MET A 423 2.59 -13.01 23.89
C MET A 423 3.82 -13.87 23.54
N ASN A 424 3.71 -15.18 23.66
CA ASN A 424 4.81 -16.09 23.28
C ASN A 424 4.83 -16.32 21.76
N ASP A 425 5.91 -16.96 21.25
CA ASP A 425 6.09 -17.17 19.81
C ASP A 425 5.07 -18.14 19.20
N ALA A 426 4.55 -19.10 19.97
CA ALA A 426 3.51 -20.02 19.50
C ALA A 426 2.17 -19.29 19.32
N GLU A 427 1.82 -18.36 20.22
CA GLU A 427 0.63 -17.52 20.09
C GLU A 427 0.77 -16.54 18.93
N LEU A 428 1.95 -15.97 18.72
CA LEU A 428 2.25 -15.10 17.59
C LEU A 428 2.12 -15.86 16.26
N ALA A 429 2.70 -17.07 16.16
CA ALA A 429 2.59 -17.92 14.98
C ALA A 429 1.13 -18.33 14.69
N ALA A 430 0.37 -18.68 15.72
CA ALA A 430 -1.05 -19.01 15.59
C ALA A 430 -1.86 -17.82 15.08
N HIS A 431 -1.58 -16.60 15.57
CA HIS A 431 -2.22 -15.39 15.09
C HIS A 431 -1.88 -15.13 13.62
N ILE A 432 -0.60 -15.21 13.22
CA ILE A 432 -0.18 -15.03 11.82
C ILE A 432 -0.90 -16.03 10.92
N THR A 433 -0.97 -17.31 11.32
CA THR A 433 -1.69 -18.36 10.59
C THR A 433 -3.17 -18.01 10.41
N ALA A 434 -3.83 -17.54 11.47
CA ALA A 434 -5.24 -17.14 11.42
C ALA A 434 -5.47 -15.92 10.49
N GLN A 435 -4.52 -14.97 10.46
CA GLN A 435 -4.63 -13.83 9.56
C GLN A 435 -4.31 -14.21 8.10
N ASN A 436 -3.35 -15.11 7.88
CA ASN A 436 -3.05 -15.63 6.55
C ASN A 436 -4.25 -16.33 5.88
N ALA A 437 -5.15 -16.94 6.66
CA ALA A 437 -6.39 -17.51 6.13
C ALA A 437 -7.35 -16.46 5.50
N GLN A 438 -7.16 -15.18 5.79
CA GLN A 438 -7.92 -14.08 5.20
C GLN A 438 -7.21 -13.45 3.99
N LEU A 439 -5.98 -13.88 3.70
CA LEU A 439 -5.14 -13.37 2.63
C LEU A 439 -5.03 -14.41 1.50
N PRO A 440 -5.05 -13.97 0.24
CA PRO A 440 -4.70 -14.84 -0.86
C PRO A 440 -3.25 -15.32 -0.69
N GLU A 441 -2.92 -16.45 -1.24
CA GLU A 441 -1.64 -17.12 -1.03
C GLU A 441 -0.42 -16.20 -1.27
N TYR A 442 -0.47 -15.40 -2.32
CA TYR A 442 0.61 -14.47 -2.70
C TYR A 442 0.83 -13.32 -1.70
N ALA A 443 -0.14 -13.03 -0.83
CA ALA A 443 -0.06 -11.98 0.19
C ALA A 443 0.14 -12.52 1.61
N GLN A 444 0.26 -13.85 1.76
CA GLN A 444 0.48 -14.50 3.05
C GLN A 444 1.91 -14.28 3.55
N ILE A 445 2.02 -14.10 4.86
CA ILE A 445 3.30 -13.97 5.55
C ILE A 445 3.83 -15.37 5.83
N ARG A 446 4.92 -15.75 5.15
CA ARG A 446 5.51 -17.10 5.26
C ARG A 446 6.55 -17.22 6.37
N LYS A 447 7.27 -16.12 6.65
CA LYS A 447 8.31 -16.04 7.68
C LYS A 447 8.16 -14.75 8.47
N TRP A 448 8.65 -14.72 9.68
CA TRP A 448 8.63 -13.53 10.50
C TRP A 448 9.82 -13.48 11.45
N HIS A 449 10.22 -12.27 11.82
CA HIS A 449 11.24 -12.01 12.82
C HIS A 449 10.61 -11.19 13.95
N ARG A 450 10.77 -11.67 15.20
CA ARG A 450 10.33 -10.95 16.38
C ARG A 450 11.40 -9.95 16.78
N MET A 451 11.09 -8.69 16.72
CA MET A 451 11.98 -7.62 17.17
C MET A 451 12.10 -7.64 18.70
N ALA A 452 13.33 -7.50 19.22
CA ALA A 452 13.60 -7.45 20.64
C ALA A 452 13.10 -6.15 21.29
N GLU A 453 13.16 -5.04 20.54
CA GLU A 453 12.75 -3.70 20.96
C GLU A 453 11.84 -3.08 19.91
N PRO A 454 10.93 -2.16 20.30
CA PRO A 454 10.10 -1.44 19.34
C PRO A 454 10.94 -0.50 18.49
N MET A 455 10.54 -0.33 17.24
CA MET A 455 11.08 0.74 16.39
C MET A 455 10.75 2.10 17.01
N SER A 456 11.72 3.01 17.01
CA SER A 456 11.59 4.31 17.66
C SER A 456 12.02 5.48 16.77
N HIS A 457 11.60 6.68 17.15
CA HIS A 457 12.05 7.93 16.53
C HIS A 457 13.54 8.19 16.75
N THR A 458 14.07 7.79 17.90
CA THR A 458 15.50 7.95 18.26
C THR A 458 16.42 7.11 17.37
N GLN A 459 15.96 5.95 16.94
CA GLN A 459 16.65 5.10 15.95
C GLN A 459 16.50 5.61 14.52
N GLY A 460 15.66 6.63 14.28
CA GLY A 460 15.37 7.13 12.95
C GLY A 460 14.44 6.23 12.10
N LEU A 461 13.92 5.14 12.67
CA LEU A 461 13.11 4.13 11.96
C LEU A 461 11.67 4.58 11.69
N LEU A 462 11.19 5.55 12.46
CA LEU A 462 9.84 6.09 12.32
C LEU A 462 9.86 7.53 11.82
N THR A 463 8.80 7.89 11.08
CA THR A 463 8.51 9.28 10.73
C THR A 463 7.97 10.03 11.97
N CYS A 464 7.90 11.38 11.92
CA CYS A 464 7.32 12.18 13.01
C CYS A 464 5.87 11.78 13.39
N ASN A 465 5.14 11.16 12.46
CA ASN A 465 3.79 10.62 12.70
C ASN A 465 3.82 9.12 13.01
N SER A 466 4.90 8.60 13.56
CA SER A 466 5.11 7.20 13.95
C SER A 466 4.91 6.17 12.82
N ARG A 467 5.02 6.57 11.55
CA ARG A 467 4.94 5.65 10.41
C ARG A 467 6.31 5.04 10.10
N PRO A 468 6.38 3.75 9.73
CA PRO A 468 7.62 3.09 9.36
C PRO A 468 8.33 3.75 8.17
N LYS A 469 9.62 4.01 8.29
CA LYS A 469 10.49 4.41 7.18
C LYS A 469 11.08 3.16 6.54
N ARG A 470 10.38 2.56 5.58
CA ARG A 470 10.67 1.23 5.03
C ARG A 470 12.10 1.07 4.54
N ASP A 471 12.63 2.06 3.81
CA ASP A 471 14.00 2.01 3.28
C ASP A 471 15.04 1.95 4.42
N VAL A 472 14.83 2.73 5.48
CA VAL A 472 15.72 2.76 6.66
C VAL A 472 15.59 1.46 7.46
N ILE A 473 14.36 0.95 7.61
CA ILE A 473 14.07 -0.31 8.30
C ILE A 473 14.74 -1.48 7.57
N ASN A 474 14.62 -1.53 6.25
CA ASN A 474 15.25 -2.57 5.43
C ASN A 474 16.78 -2.56 5.56
N GLN A 475 17.39 -1.39 5.70
CA GLN A 475 18.83 -1.27 5.94
C GLN A 475 19.21 -1.65 7.38
N PHE A 476 18.42 -1.20 8.36
CA PHE A 476 18.68 -1.44 9.78
C PHE A 476 18.58 -2.93 10.15
N PHE A 477 17.57 -3.62 9.61
CA PHE A 477 17.32 -5.05 9.84
C PHE A 477 17.83 -5.94 8.68
N ALA A 478 18.83 -5.48 7.91
CA ALA A 478 19.30 -6.20 6.73
C ALA A 478 19.77 -7.63 7.02
N ALA A 479 20.39 -7.87 8.15
CA ALA A 479 20.87 -9.19 8.56
C ALA A 479 19.70 -10.14 8.89
N GLU A 480 18.74 -9.68 9.67
CA GLU A 480 17.53 -10.42 10.07
C GLU A 480 16.66 -10.71 8.86
N ILE A 481 16.48 -9.72 7.98
CA ILE A 481 15.75 -9.87 6.72
C ILE A 481 16.43 -10.91 5.84
N SER A 482 17.74 -10.82 5.67
CA SER A 482 18.51 -11.81 4.89
C SER A 482 18.33 -13.21 5.45
N ALA A 483 18.38 -13.38 6.77
CA ALA A 483 18.19 -14.67 7.43
C ALA A 483 16.79 -15.27 7.16
N LEU A 484 15.73 -14.44 7.09
CA LEU A 484 14.37 -14.90 6.78
C LEU A 484 14.26 -15.51 5.38
N TYR A 485 15.10 -15.08 4.43
CA TYR A 485 15.09 -15.58 3.05
C TYR A 485 16.20 -16.58 2.75
N GLN A 486 17.25 -16.68 3.57
CA GLN A 486 18.37 -17.63 3.36
C GLN A 486 17.94 -19.09 3.49
N GLU A 487 17.05 -19.43 4.43
CA GLU A 487 16.52 -20.80 4.54
C GLU A 487 15.66 -21.21 3.33
N ALA A 488 14.99 -20.25 2.69
CA ALA A 488 14.24 -20.51 1.46
C ALA A 488 15.16 -20.80 0.26
N THR A 489 16.34 -20.18 0.26
CA THR A 489 17.35 -20.41 -0.79
C THR A 489 17.93 -21.83 -0.72
N SER A 490 17.98 -22.46 0.45
CA SER A 490 18.41 -23.86 0.62
C SER A 490 17.36 -24.89 0.17
N MET A 491 16.06 -24.53 0.14
CA MET A 491 14.97 -25.39 -0.39
C MET A 491 14.71 -25.19 -1.90
N SER A 492 15.20 -24.10 -2.52
CA SER A 492 15.02 -23.80 -3.95
C SER A 492 16.21 -24.26 -4.81
N GLN A 493 17.03 -25.19 -4.33
CA GLN A 493 18.34 -25.45 -4.94
C GLN A 493 18.25 -26.22 -6.28
N PHE A 494 17.33 -27.19 -6.41
CA PHE A 494 17.31 -28.05 -7.59
C PHE A 494 16.77 -27.34 -8.83
N PHE A 495 15.69 -26.58 -8.75
CA PHE A 495 15.15 -25.85 -9.91
C PHE A 495 16.16 -24.84 -10.47
N ASN A 496 16.85 -24.11 -9.61
CA ASN A 496 17.92 -23.20 -10.02
C ASN A 496 19.11 -23.94 -10.69
N THR A 497 19.46 -25.11 -10.15
CA THR A 497 20.48 -26.00 -10.74
C THR A 497 20.03 -26.48 -12.11
N LEU A 498 18.78 -26.92 -12.26
CA LEU A 498 18.19 -27.34 -13.54
C LEU A 498 18.26 -26.21 -14.57
N GLN A 499 17.89 -24.99 -14.21
CA GLN A 499 17.99 -23.84 -15.11
C GLN A 499 19.43 -23.53 -15.53
N ALA A 500 20.36 -23.51 -14.59
CA ALA A 500 21.78 -23.21 -14.86
C ALA A 500 22.43 -24.29 -15.73
N GLU A 501 22.19 -25.57 -15.43
CA GLU A 501 22.75 -26.72 -16.14
C GLU A 501 22.22 -26.88 -17.58
N THR A 502 21.03 -26.28 -17.87
CA THR A 502 20.40 -26.40 -19.19
C THR A 502 20.50 -25.11 -20.03
N GLN A 503 21.17 -24.07 -19.54
CA GLN A 503 21.25 -22.76 -20.20
C GLN A 503 21.81 -22.85 -21.62
N THR A 504 22.87 -23.62 -21.85
CA THR A 504 23.48 -23.80 -23.17
C THR A 504 22.53 -24.38 -24.21
N GLU A 505 21.75 -25.38 -23.82
CA GLU A 505 20.76 -26.02 -24.70
C GLU A 505 19.52 -25.12 -24.91
N ARG A 506 19.15 -24.35 -23.92
CA ARG A 506 18.15 -23.31 -24.06
C ARG A 506 18.56 -22.25 -25.08
N ASP A 507 19.79 -21.77 -24.99
CA ASP A 507 20.35 -20.81 -25.97
C ASP A 507 20.37 -21.40 -27.39
N TYR A 508 20.66 -22.71 -27.53
CA TYR A 508 20.55 -23.42 -28.80
C TYR A 508 19.11 -23.36 -29.37
N LEU A 509 18.09 -23.60 -28.56
CA LEU A 509 16.70 -23.50 -29.00
C LEU A 509 16.38 -22.08 -29.44
N LEU A 510 16.66 -21.07 -28.60
CA LEU A 510 16.34 -19.67 -28.85
C LEU A 510 17.06 -19.09 -30.07
N ALA A 511 18.21 -19.68 -30.48
CA ALA A 511 18.94 -19.32 -31.67
C ALA A 511 18.37 -19.93 -32.97
N ALA A 512 17.21 -20.61 -32.95
CA ALA A 512 16.57 -21.11 -34.17
C ALA A 512 16.17 -19.94 -35.09
N PRO A 513 16.51 -19.97 -36.41
CA PRO A 513 16.30 -18.83 -37.31
C PRO A 513 14.87 -18.34 -37.40
N VAL A 514 13.88 -19.23 -37.38
CA VAL A 514 12.46 -18.88 -37.41
C VAL A 514 12.05 -18.03 -36.22
N ILE A 515 12.58 -18.29 -35.01
CA ILE A 515 12.32 -17.48 -33.81
C ILE A 515 12.79 -16.05 -34.04
N GLY A 516 14.00 -15.86 -34.61
CA GLY A 516 14.52 -14.53 -34.94
C GLY A 516 13.65 -13.79 -35.97
N ARG A 517 13.09 -14.49 -36.95
CA ARG A 517 12.19 -13.91 -37.97
C ARG A 517 10.84 -13.50 -37.34
N VAL A 518 10.27 -14.32 -36.46
CA VAL A 518 9.03 -14.00 -35.74
C VAL A 518 9.15 -12.66 -34.99
N PHE A 519 10.23 -12.43 -34.27
CA PHE A 519 10.43 -11.16 -33.55
C PHE A 519 10.66 -9.95 -34.46
N LYS A 520 11.09 -10.17 -35.71
CA LYS A 520 11.19 -9.12 -36.73
C LYS A 520 9.88 -8.90 -37.50
N GLY A 521 8.87 -9.74 -37.30
CA GLY A 521 7.62 -9.72 -38.07
C GLY A 521 7.79 -10.31 -39.49
N GLU A 522 8.83 -11.11 -39.73
CA GLU A 522 9.19 -11.73 -41.00
C GLU A 522 8.72 -13.20 -41.02
N VAL A 523 7.47 -13.46 -40.71
CA VAL A 523 6.85 -14.80 -40.69
C VAL A 523 5.67 -14.86 -41.60
N SER A 524 5.53 -15.94 -42.38
CA SER A 524 4.40 -16.18 -43.26
C SER A 524 3.27 -16.97 -42.56
N LEU A 525 2.07 -16.93 -43.14
CA LEU A 525 0.91 -17.66 -42.66
C LEU A 525 1.13 -19.19 -42.74
N SER A 526 1.79 -19.67 -43.81
CA SER A 526 2.15 -21.06 -43.99
C SER A 526 3.17 -21.55 -42.97
N GLU A 527 4.16 -20.73 -42.59
CA GLU A 527 5.11 -21.05 -41.52
C GLU A 527 4.43 -21.16 -40.16
N TYR A 528 3.51 -20.25 -39.85
CA TYR A 528 2.75 -20.32 -38.59
C TYR A 528 1.86 -21.56 -38.53
N ALA A 529 1.13 -21.87 -39.60
CA ALA A 529 0.31 -23.06 -39.67
C ALA A 529 1.13 -24.37 -39.62
N SER A 530 2.33 -24.36 -40.22
CA SER A 530 3.27 -25.48 -40.15
C SER A 530 3.80 -25.69 -38.72
N PHE A 531 4.08 -24.61 -38.00
CA PHE A 531 4.40 -24.67 -36.57
C PHE A 531 3.25 -25.26 -35.76
N LEU A 532 2.02 -24.77 -35.95
CA LEU A 532 0.84 -25.31 -35.25
C LEU A 532 0.64 -26.81 -35.54
N THR A 533 0.94 -27.24 -36.78
CA THR A 533 0.87 -28.66 -37.15
C THR A 533 1.81 -29.51 -36.32
N GLN A 534 3.07 -29.06 -36.14
CA GLN A 534 4.02 -29.77 -35.28
C GLN A 534 3.64 -29.69 -33.81
N ALA A 535 3.09 -28.56 -33.36
CA ALA A 535 2.55 -28.39 -32.02
C ALA A 535 1.41 -29.40 -31.75
N TYR A 536 0.45 -29.55 -32.67
CA TYR A 536 -0.59 -30.58 -32.55
C TYR A 536 0.00 -31.98 -32.36
N HIS A 537 1.00 -32.33 -33.15
CA HIS A 537 1.58 -33.66 -33.13
C HIS A 537 2.32 -34.03 -31.84
N HIS A 538 2.87 -33.06 -31.09
CA HIS A 538 3.41 -33.36 -29.76
C HIS A 538 2.39 -33.16 -28.63
N VAL A 539 1.53 -32.14 -28.70
CA VAL A 539 0.53 -31.82 -27.65
C VAL A 539 -0.47 -32.97 -27.46
N LYS A 540 -0.92 -33.65 -28.53
CA LYS A 540 -1.80 -34.80 -28.41
C LYS A 540 -1.22 -35.96 -27.59
N HIS A 541 0.08 -35.96 -27.33
CA HIS A 541 0.77 -36.97 -26.50
C HIS A 541 0.97 -36.54 -25.04
N THR A 542 0.69 -35.26 -24.67
CA THR A 542 0.92 -34.77 -23.30
C THR A 542 0.16 -35.58 -22.26
N VAL A 543 -1.14 -35.71 -22.42
CA VAL A 543 -1.97 -36.51 -21.48
C VAL A 543 -1.57 -37.99 -21.47
N PRO A 544 -1.39 -38.71 -22.61
CA PRO A 544 -0.88 -40.06 -22.60
C PRO A 544 0.49 -40.23 -21.91
N LEU A 545 1.42 -39.27 -22.07
CA LEU A 545 2.71 -39.29 -21.40
C LEU A 545 2.58 -39.08 -19.89
N LEU A 546 1.75 -38.16 -19.44
CA LEU A 546 1.45 -37.94 -18.02
C LEU A 546 0.84 -39.20 -17.36
N MET A 547 -0.08 -39.88 -18.06
CA MET A 547 -0.63 -41.16 -17.59
C MET A 547 0.46 -42.23 -17.48
N ALA A 548 1.40 -42.29 -18.45
CA ALA A 548 2.52 -43.22 -18.40
C ALA A 548 3.46 -42.94 -17.24
N VAL A 549 3.76 -41.69 -16.95
CA VAL A 549 4.54 -41.27 -15.77
C VAL A 549 3.84 -41.68 -14.49
N GLY A 550 2.56 -41.32 -14.31
CA GLY A 550 1.77 -41.64 -13.10
C GLY A 550 1.71 -43.13 -12.80
N ALA A 551 1.62 -43.97 -13.85
CA ALA A 551 1.65 -45.42 -13.71
C ALA A 551 3.00 -46.01 -13.30
N LYS A 552 4.10 -45.26 -13.51
CA LYS A 552 5.47 -45.72 -13.24
C LYS A 552 6.06 -45.15 -11.93
N LEU A 553 5.41 -44.17 -11.31
CA LEU A 553 5.85 -43.63 -10.02
C LEU A 553 5.83 -44.72 -8.94
N SER A 554 6.90 -44.79 -8.15
CA SER A 554 7.03 -45.65 -6.99
C SER A 554 6.26 -45.14 -5.78
N ASP A 555 6.06 -45.99 -4.75
CA ASP A 555 5.43 -45.57 -3.49
C ASP A 555 6.15 -44.38 -2.80
N LYS A 556 7.46 -44.27 -2.99
CA LYS A 556 8.23 -43.12 -2.47
C LYS A 556 7.89 -41.77 -3.16
N GLN A 557 7.34 -41.86 -4.36
CA GLN A 557 7.00 -40.73 -5.23
C GLN A 557 5.47 -40.51 -5.29
N GLU A 558 4.70 -41.10 -4.35
CA GLU A 558 3.23 -40.99 -4.29
C GLU A 558 2.75 -39.52 -4.32
N TRP A 559 3.46 -38.65 -3.66
CA TRP A 559 3.19 -37.19 -3.64
C TRP A 559 3.24 -36.53 -5.04
N LEU A 560 3.99 -37.10 -6.00
CA LEU A 560 4.03 -36.63 -7.39
C LEU A 560 2.81 -37.09 -8.19
N ARG A 561 2.13 -38.16 -7.77
CA ARG A 561 0.96 -38.73 -8.49
C ARG A 561 -0.21 -37.75 -8.45
N GLU A 562 -0.39 -37.04 -7.33
CA GLU A 562 -1.38 -35.98 -7.20
C GLU A 562 -1.08 -34.83 -8.18
N ALA A 563 0.16 -34.40 -8.26
CA ALA A 563 0.60 -33.36 -9.20
C ALA A 563 0.42 -33.79 -10.68
N VAL A 564 0.71 -35.06 -11.00
CA VAL A 564 0.47 -35.59 -12.36
C VAL A 564 -1.02 -35.60 -12.69
N ALA A 565 -1.91 -35.87 -11.71
CA ALA A 565 -3.34 -35.81 -11.92
C ALA A 565 -3.83 -34.37 -12.20
N GLU A 566 -3.31 -33.39 -11.49
CA GLU A 566 -3.58 -31.98 -11.72
C GLU A 566 -3.16 -31.55 -13.14
N TYR A 567 -1.94 -31.87 -13.57
CA TYR A 567 -1.50 -31.65 -14.94
C TYR A 567 -2.38 -32.32 -16.00
N ILE A 568 -2.90 -33.55 -15.73
CA ILE A 568 -3.81 -34.24 -16.66
C ILE A 568 -5.12 -33.46 -16.81
N GLU A 569 -5.71 -32.97 -15.71
CA GLU A 569 -6.95 -32.17 -15.76
C GLU A 569 -6.77 -30.89 -16.58
N GLU A 570 -5.65 -30.22 -16.42
CA GLU A 570 -5.34 -28.97 -17.12
C GLU A 570 -5.07 -29.19 -18.62
N GLU A 571 -4.37 -30.26 -18.98
CA GLU A 571 -3.96 -30.54 -20.37
C GLU A 571 -5.05 -31.21 -21.23
N LEU A 572 -6.16 -31.61 -20.61
CA LEU A 572 -7.26 -32.25 -21.36
C LEU A 572 -7.86 -31.34 -22.42
N GLY A 573 -7.74 -31.74 -23.69
CA GLY A 573 -8.37 -31.03 -24.82
C GLY A 573 -7.49 -29.98 -25.51
N HIS A 574 -6.28 -29.69 -25.03
CA HIS A 574 -5.40 -28.70 -25.63
C HIS A 574 -5.06 -28.99 -27.10
N GLN A 575 -4.99 -30.26 -27.53
CA GLN A 575 -4.80 -30.62 -28.92
C GLN A 575 -5.91 -30.09 -29.84
N GLU A 576 -7.15 -29.98 -29.32
CA GLU A 576 -8.27 -29.42 -30.11
C GLU A 576 -8.16 -27.90 -30.25
N TRP A 577 -7.56 -27.20 -29.28
CA TRP A 577 -7.28 -25.78 -29.41
C TRP A 577 -6.33 -25.51 -30.57
N VAL A 578 -5.26 -26.32 -30.68
CA VAL A 578 -4.29 -26.20 -31.80
C VAL A 578 -5.00 -26.42 -33.14
N LEU A 579 -5.84 -27.43 -33.27
CA LEU A 579 -6.61 -27.69 -34.49
C LEU A 579 -7.59 -26.57 -34.82
N ASN A 580 -8.20 -25.95 -33.82
CA ASN A 580 -9.08 -24.80 -34.03
C ASN A 580 -8.32 -23.56 -34.47
N ASP A 581 -7.09 -23.34 -33.99
CA ASP A 581 -6.22 -22.28 -34.45
C ASP A 581 -5.80 -22.50 -35.93
N ILE A 582 -5.48 -23.75 -36.32
CA ILE A 582 -5.21 -24.12 -37.70
C ILE A 582 -6.40 -23.82 -38.61
N ALA A 583 -7.62 -24.21 -38.19
CA ALA A 583 -8.83 -23.87 -38.91
C ALA A 583 -9.08 -22.35 -39.03
N ALA A 584 -8.74 -21.60 -37.96
CA ALA A 584 -8.85 -20.15 -37.96
C ALA A 584 -7.79 -19.46 -38.87
N CYS A 585 -6.69 -20.14 -39.17
CA CYS A 585 -5.70 -19.76 -40.18
C CYS A 585 -6.15 -20.04 -41.62
N GLY A 586 -7.28 -20.74 -41.82
CA GLY A 586 -7.83 -21.06 -43.14
C GLY A 586 -7.36 -22.43 -43.68
N PHE A 587 -6.68 -23.26 -42.92
CA PHE A 587 -6.21 -24.58 -43.32
C PHE A 587 -7.16 -25.71 -42.83
N ASP A 588 -7.12 -26.87 -43.52
CA ASP A 588 -7.94 -28.02 -43.15
C ASP A 588 -7.37 -28.73 -41.91
N LYS A 589 -8.03 -28.57 -40.76
CA LYS A 589 -7.66 -29.19 -39.52
C LYS A 589 -7.74 -30.72 -39.52
N GLU A 590 -8.63 -31.30 -40.37
CA GLU A 590 -8.75 -32.75 -40.48
C GLU A 590 -7.59 -33.35 -41.29
N GLN A 591 -7.06 -32.63 -42.27
CA GLN A 591 -5.80 -33.00 -42.92
C GLN A 591 -4.67 -33.08 -41.94
N VAL A 592 -4.55 -32.08 -40.99
CA VAL A 592 -3.53 -32.10 -39.95
C VAL A 592 -3.77 -33.22 -38.94
N ARG A 593 -5.03 -33.46 -38.53
CA ARG A 593 -5.38 -34.55 -37.59
C ARG A 593 -4.89 -35.90 -38.08
N HIS A 594 -4.96 -36.15 -39.39
CA HIS A 594 -4.62 -37.44 -40.02
C HIS A 594 -3.21 -37.42 -40.64
N SER A 595 -2.47 -36.34 -40.55
CA SER A 595 -1.12 -36.26 -41.08
C SER A 595 -0.08 -36.98 -40.18
N ARG A 596 1.14 -37.07 -40.69
CA ARG A 596 2.31 -37.52 -39.92
C ARG A 596 3.12 -36.36 -39.40
N PRO A 597 3.72 -36.48 -38.21
CA PRO A 597 4.67 -35.48 -37.71
C PRO A 597 5.91 -35.45 -38.59
N GLN A 598 6.62 -34.32 -38.57
CA GLN A 598 7.99 -34.25 -39.07
C GLN A 598 8.94 -35.08 -38.17
N PHE A 599 10.09 -35.43 -38.73
CA PHE A 599 11.03 -36.35 -38.06
C PHE A 599 11.46 -35.85 -36.67
N SER A 600 11.79 -34.58 -36.50
CA SER A 600 12.19 -34.04 -35.19
C SER A 600 11.05 -34.11 -34.16
N THR A 601 9.81 -33.88 -34.57
CA THR A 601 8.62 -34.03 -33.68
C THR A 601 8.39 -35.47 -33.29
N GLU A 602 8.45 -36.40 -34.27
CA GLU A 602 8.33 -37.84 -34.03
C GLU A 602 9.43 -38.36 -33.09
N LEU A 603 10.66 -37.89 -33.28
CA LEU A 603 11.80 -38.26 -32.46
C LEU A 603 11.64 -37.72 -31.02
N MET A 604 11.19 -36.48 -30.86
CA MET A 604 10.93 -35.90 -29.52
C MET A 604 9.89 -36.71 -28.73
N VAL A 605 8.77 -37.02 -29.36
CA VAL A 605 7.71 -37.84 -28.75
C VAL A 605 8.21 -39.25 -28.42
N SER A 606 8.95 -39.87 -29.37
CA SER A 606 9.51 -41.20 -29.16
C SER A 606 10.54 -41.23 -28.01
N TYR A 607 11.38 -40.18 -27.90
CA TYR A 607 12.29 -40.06 -26.77
C TYR A 607 11.57 -39.87 -25.43
N ALA A 608 10.46 -39.14 -25.39
CA ALA A 608 9.68 -38.99 -24.19
C ALA A 608 9.13 -40.34 -23.67
N TYR A 609 8.52 -41.12 -24.57
CA TYR A 609 8.05 -42.48 -24.21
C TYR A 609 9.19 -43.42 -23.81
N ASP A 610 10.33 -43.34 -24.48
CA ASP A 610 11.50 -44.14 -24.16
C ASP A 610 12.08 -43.83 -22.78
N ALA A 611 12.26 -42.51 -22.48
CA ALA A 611 12.74 -42.05 -21.19
C ALA A 611 11.85 -42.51 -20.02
N ILE A 612 10.53 -42.44 -20.19
CA ILE A 612 9.56 -42.90 -19.18
C ILE A 612 9.59 -44.42 -19.03
N ASN A 613 9.63 -45.18 -20.16
CA ASN A 613 9.42 -46.64 -20.11
C ASN A 613 10.67 -47.43 -19.81
N ARG A 614 11.83 -46.99 -20.31
CA ARG A 614 13.13 -47.70 -20.15
C ARG A 614 14.09 -46.98 -19.20
N GLY A 615 13.90 -45.67 -18.99
CA GLY A 615 14.70 -44.84 -18.11
C GLY A 615 14.03 -44.55 -16.78
N ASN A 616 14.26 -43.33 -16.30
CA ASN A 616 13.63 -42.78 -15.09
C ASN A 616 12.35 -42.03 -15.48
N PRO A 617 11.16 -42.35 -14.95
CA PRO A 617 9.92 -41.70 -15.31
C PRO A 617 9.91 -40.21 -15.00
N LEU A 618 10.71 -39.71 -14.01
CA LEU A 618 10.84 -38.31 -13.70
C LEU A 618 11.56 -37.52 -14.80
N ALA A 619 12.27 -38.18 -15.73
CA ALA A 619 12.84 -37.55 -16.92
C ALA A 619 11.79 -36.76 -17.74
N PHE A 620 10.50 -37.14 -17.66
CA PHE A 620 9.42 -36.37 -18.28
C PHE A 620 9.32 -34.92 -17.79
N PHE A 621 9.64 -34.65 -16.52
CA PHE A 621 9.65 -33.27 -16.00
C PHE A 621 10.74 -32.41 -16.67
N GLY A 622 11.75 -33.02 -17.30
CA GLY A 622 12.65 -32.30 -18.20
C GLY A 622 11.97 -31.79 -19.47
N MET A 623 10.96 -32.52 -20.02
CA MET A 623 10.12 -32.03 -21.11
C MET A 623 9.20 -30.89 -20.66
N VAL A 624 8.57 -31.02 -19.51
CA VAL A 624 7.72 -29.96 -18.91
C VAL A 624 8.52 -28.67 -18.74
N HIS A 625 9.74 -28.76 -18.16
CA HIS A 625 10.67 -27.62 -18.02
C HIS A 625 10.94 -26.89 -19.35
N VAL A 626 11.14 -27.63 -20.42
CA VAL A 626 11.45 -27.05 -21.73
C VAL A 626 10.23 -26.39 -22.36
N LEU A 627 9.07 -27.05 -22.33
CA LEU A 627 7.86 -26.55 -22.97
C LEU A 627 7.29 -25.34 -22.24
N GLU A 628 7.06 -25.42 -20.92
CA GLU A 628 6.55 -24.31 -20.12
C GLU A 628 7.52 -23.14 -20.11
N GLY A 629 8.82 -23.39 -19.86
CA GLY A 629 9.85 -22.34 -19.85
C GLY A 629 10.03 -21.64 -21.19
N THR A 630 9.77 -22.31 -22.32
CA THR A 630 9.83 -21.72 -23.66
C THR A 630 8.57 -20.91 -23.96
N SER A 631 7.39 -21.39 -23.56
CA SER A 631 6.12 -20.70 -23.71
C SER A 631 6.15 -19.34 -23.03
N ILE A 632 6.53 -19.28 -21.75
CA ILE A 632 6.61 -18.01 -20.98
C ILE A 632 7.58 -17.02 -21.61
N ALA A 633 8.72 -17.51 -22.09
CA ALA A 633 9.74 -16.63 -22.65
C ALA A 633 9.33 -16.01 -23.98
N LEU A 634 8.49 -16.68 -24.77
CA LEU A 634 8.26 -16.34 -26.17
C LEU A 634 6.80 -16.13 -26.57
N ALA A 635 5.83 -16.86 -25.98
CA ALA A 635 4.50 -17.04 -26.59
C ALA A 635 3.70 -15.75 -26.72
N ASP A 636 3.58 -14.93 -25.71
CA ASP A 636 2.80 -13.68 -25.76
C ASP A 636 3.37 -12.65 -26.74
N ASN A 637 4.69 -12.47 -26.74
CA ASN A 637 5.37 -11.59 -27.68
C ASN A 637 5.28 -12.12 -29.11
N ALA A 638 5.47 -13.44 -29.30
CA ALA A 638 5.36 -14.09 -30.60
C ALA A 638 3.93 -13.98 -31.15
N ALA A 639 2.90 -14.28 -30.35
CA ALA A 639 1.49 -14.17 -30.78
C ALA A 639 1.13 -12.76 -31.28
N GLY A 640 1.60 -11.73 -30.58
CA GLY A 640 1.42 -10.32 -30.99
C GLY A 640 2.11 -10.03 -32.34
N ARG A 641 3.38 -10.41 -32.49
CA ARG A 641 4.17 -10.18 -33.72
C ARG A 641 3.67 -10.96 -34.92
N ILE A 642 3.34 -12.24 -34.71
CA ILE A 642 2.75 -13.07 -35.77
C ILE A 642 1.42 -12.49 -36.24
N ARG A 643 0.54 -12.14 -35.30
CA ARG A 643 -0.77 -11.54 -35.63
C ARG A 643 -0.65 -10.26 -36.46
N GLU A 644 0.30 -9.40 -36.11
CA GLU A 644 0.59 -8.18 -36.89
C GLU A 644 1.10 -8.50 -38.30
N ALA A 645 1.98 -9.49 -38.42
CA ALA A 645 2.60 -9.88 -39.69
C ALA A 645 1.60 -10.56 -40.66
N VAL A 646 0.78 -11.48 -40.16
CA VAL A 646 -0.10 -12.30 -40.98
C VAL A 646 -1.55 -11.81 -41.05
N GLY A 647 -1.95 -10.80 -40.26
CA GLY A 647 -3.27 -10.18 -40.28
C GLY A 647 -4.44 -11.05 -39.77
N LEU A 648 -4.16 -12.07 -38.96
CA LEU A 648 -5.16 -13.01 -38.50
C LEU A 648 -5.95 -12.48 -37.27
N PRO A 649 -7.22 -12.95 -37.09
CA PRO A 649 -8.01 -12.61 -35.92
C PRO A 649 -7.47 -13.26 -34.63
N LYS A 650 -7.75 -12.66 -33.47
CA LYS A 650 -7.29 -13.14 -32.15
C LYS A 650 -7.59 -14.63 -31.89
N LYS A 651 -8.69 -15.15 -32.40
CA LYS A 651 -9.10 -16.57 -32.25
C LYS A 651 -8.16 -17.58 -32.92
N ALA A 652 -7.21 -17.16 -33.76
CA ALA A 652 -6.22 -18.04 -34.39
C ALA A 652 -4.94 -18.22 -33.52
N PHE A 653 -4.96 -17.72 -32.29
CA PHE A 653 -3.82 -17.70 -31.38
C PHE A 653 -4.17 -18.26 -29.99
N SER A 654 -5.25 -19.06 -29.88
CA SER A 654 -5.68 -19.58 -28.58
C SER A 654 -4.63 -20.45 -27.92
N TYR A 655 -3.91 -21.28 -28.69
CA TYR A 655 -2.82 -22.09 -28.20
C TYR A 655 -1.66 -21.27 -27.60
N LEU A 656 -1.20 -20.20 -28.29
CA LEU A 656 -0.12 -19.36 -27.80
C LEU A 656 -0.54 -18.45 -26.65
N THR A 657 -1.77 -17.91 -26.66
CA THR A 657 -2.22 -16.93 -25.66
C THR A 657 -2.78 -17.55 -24.38
N SER A 658 -3.33 -18.76 -24.44
CA SER A 658 -3.83 -19.48 -23.24
C SER A 658 -2.67 -19.92 -22.34
N HIS A 659 -1.55 -20.33 -22.92
CA HIS A 659 -0.36 -20.70 -22.16
C HIS A 659 0.33 -19.49 -21.52
N GLY A 660 0.31 -18.29 -22.11
CA GLY A 660 0.97 -17.09 -21.56
C GLY A 660 0.37 -16.57 -20.24
N ALA A 661 -0.93 -16.76 -19.99
CA ALA A 661 -1.61 -16.28 -18.78
C ALA A 661 -1.63 -17.31 -17.64
N LEU A 662 -1.69 -18.62 -17.98
CA LEU A 662 -1.70 -19.74 -17.04
C LEU A 662 -0.29 -20.14 -16.58
N ASP A 663 0.72 -19.95 -17.42
CA ASP A 663 2.08 -20.47 -17.25
C ASP A 663 2.85 -19.91 -16.04
N ILE A 664 2.51 -18.72 -15.52
CA ILE A 664 3.19 -18.17 -14.33
C ILE A 664 2.84 -18.97 -13.06
N GLU A 665 1.61 -19.45 -12.94
CA GLU A 665 1.21 -20.32 -11.81
C GLU A 665 1.75 -21.73 -12.00
N HIS A 666 1.76 -22.23 -13.22
CA HIS A 666 2.33 -23.55 -13.57
C HIS A 666 3.84 -23.61 -13.32
N VAL A 667 4.61 -22.55 -13.67
CA VAL A 667 6.05 -22.54 -13.36
C VAL A 667 6.32 -22.55 -11.87
N LYS A 668 5.54 -21.85 -11.07
CA LYS A 668 5.67 -21.90 -9.60
C LYS A 668 5.34 -23.28 -9.05
N PHE A 669 4.28 -23.86 -9.58
CA PHE A 669 3.90 -25.22 -9.22
C PHE A 669 5.02 -26.20 -9.61
N PHE A 670 5.52 -26.13 -10.84
CA PHE A 670 6.65 -26.91 -11.32
C PHE A 670 7.93 -26.69 -10.48
N GLU A 671 8.30 -25.43 -10.18
CA GLU A 671 9.41 -25.09 -9.29
C GLU A 671 9.24 -25.75 -7.91
N SER A 672 8.04 -25.67 -7.34
CA SER A 672 7.74 -26.29 -6.04
C SER A 672 7.90 -27.80 -6.07
N LEU A 673 7.54 -28.45 -7.18
CA LEU A 673 7.72 -29.88 -7.39
C LEU A 673 9.20 -30.26 -7.54
N MET A 674 9.93 -29.53 -8.38
CA MET A 674 11.35 -29.80 -8.61
C MET A 674 12.17 -29.66 -7.33
N ASN A 675 11.89 -28.63 -6.52
CA ASN A 675 12.60 -28.41 -5.26
C ASN A 675 12.27 -29.44 -4.16
N LYS A 676 11.23 -30.26 -4.33
CA LYS A 676 10.93 -31.41 -3.45
C LYS A 676 11.69 -32.68 -3.84
N ILE A 677 12.29 -32.72 -5.03
CA ILE A 677 13.06 -33.88 -5.49
C ILE A 677 14.46 -33.82 -4.85
N ASP A 678 14.69 -34.69 -3.90
CA ASP A 678 15.92 -34.78 -3.10
C ASP A 678 16.87 -35.89 -3.57
N ASN A 679 16.38 -36.82 -4.42
CA ASN A 679 17.19 -37.89 -4.96
C ASN A 679 18.06 -37.42 -6.11
N GLU A 680 19.38 -37.61 -6.01
CA GLU A 680 20.35 -37.14 -6.99
C GLU A 680 20.21 -37.82 -8.36
N ASP A 681 19.87 -39.11 -8.41
CA ASP A 681 19.65 -39.86 -9.67
C ASP A 681 18.40 -39.31 -10.39
N ASP A 682 17.34 -38.96 -9.67
CA ASP A 682 16.14 -38.35 -10.23
C ASP A 682 16.43 -36.96 -10.76
N GLN A 683 17.20 -36.14 -10.02
CA GLN A 683 17.63 -34.82 -10.45
C GLN A 683 18.47 -34.89 -11.73
N GLN A 684 19.44 -35.79 -11.79
CA GLN A 684 20.29 -35.97 -12.97
C GLN A 684 19.51 -36.48 -14.19
N ALA A 685 18.52 -37.35 -13.99
CA ALA A 685 17.63 -37.79 -15.05
C ALA A 685 16.82 -36.65 -15.66
N ILE A 686 16.29 -35.75 -14.82
CA ILE A 686 15.56 -34.55 -15.26
C ILE A 686 16.45 -33.59 -16.02
N ILE A 687 17.64 -33.27 -15.49
CA ILE A 687 18.63 -32.39 -16.16
C ILE A 687 19.02 -32.95 -17.51
N HIS A 688 19.38 -34.22 -17.57
CA HIS A 688 19.74 -34.88 -18.82
C HIS A 688 18.62 -34.84 -19.85
N ALA A 689 17.39 -35.16 -19.42
CA ALA A 689 16.24 -35.12 -20.30
C ALA A 689 15.95 -33.69 -20.80
N ALA A 690 16.03 -32.69 -19.93
CA ALA A 690 15.83 -31.30 -20.33
C ALA A 690 16.85 -30.86 -21.40
N LYS A 691 18.15 -31.23 -21.26
CA LYS A 691 19.16 -30.95 -22.27
C LYS A 691 18.82 -31.64 -23.62
N CYS A 692 18.32 -32.86 -23.59
CA CYS A 692 17.84 -33.55 -24.79
C CYS A 692 16.61 -32.87 -25.40
N PHE A 693 15.60 -32.52 -24.58
CA PHE A 693 14.38 -31.89 -25.08
C PHE A 693 14.63 -30.48 -25.65
N TYR A 694 15.50 -29.65 -25.08
CA TYR A 694 15.87 -28.38 -25.69
C TYR A 694 16.46 -28.54 -27.11
N LYS A 695 17.27 -29.56 -27.32
CA LYS A 695 17.84 -29.87 -28.66
C LYS A 695 16.74 -30.37 -29.60
N LEU A 696 15.92 -31.32 -29.17
CA LEU A 696 14.88 -31.90 -29.99
C LEU A 696 13.80 -30.86 -30.35
N TYR A 697 13.35 -30.05 -29.38
CA TYR A 697 12.40 -29.00 -29.62
C TYR A 697 12.98 -27.86 -30.48
N GLY A 698 14.23 -27.51 -30.24
CA GLY A 698 14.95 -26.57 -31.11
C GLY A 698 15.14 -27.04 -32.55
N ASN A 699 15.20 -28.37 -32.78
CA ASN A 699 15.23 -28.94 -34.12
C ASN A 699 13.87 -28.86 -34.82
N ILE A 700 12.74 -29.00 -34.09
CA ILE A 700 11.42 -28.77 -34.67
C ILE A 700 11.34 -27.39 -35.30
N PHE A 701 11.81 -26.34 -34.61
CA PHE A 701 11.83 -24.98 -35.17
C PHE A 701 12.75 -24.84 -36.40
N ARG A 702 13.88 -25.60 -36.48
CA ARG A 702 14.77 -25.59 -37.62
C ARG A 702 14.24 -26.34 -38.81
N ASP A 703 13.50 -27.42 -38.58
CA ASP A 703 12.88 -28.20 -39.65
C ASP A 703 11.80 -27.41 -40.38
N LEU A 704 11.13 -26.43 -39.71
CA LEU A 704 10.20 -25.55 -40.38
C LEU A 704 10.79 -24.70 -41.50
N ASP A 705 12.10 -24.41 -41.43
CA ASP A 705 12.84 -23.69 -42.47
C ASP A 705 13.24 -24.57 -43.66
N ILE A 706 13.29 -25.89 -43.44
CA ILE A 706 13.76 -26.84 -44.44
C ILE A 706 12.58 -27.48 -45.20
N GLU A 707 11.54 -27.86 -44.48
CA GLU A 707 10.43 -28.63 -45.03
C GLU A 707 9.13 -28.20 -44.32
N PRO A 708 8.56 -27.04 -44.67
CA PRO A 708 7.29 -26.59 -44.05
C PRO A 708 6.14 -27.54 -44.46
N PHE A 709 5.22 -27.83 -43.53
CA PHE A 709 4.08 -28.72 -43.80
C PHE A 709 3.09 -28.10 -44.79
N PHE A 710 2.88 -26.78 -44.70
CA PHE A 710 2.05 -26.00 -45.65
C PHE A 710 2.95 -25.14 -46.54
N SER A 711 2.62 -25.06 -47.81
CA SER A 711 3.23 -24.19 -48.82
C SER A 711 2.36 -22.99 -49.12
N GLU A 712 2.90 -21.94 -49.77
CA GLU A 712 2.07 -20.78 -50.21
C GLU A 712 1.01 -21.19 -51.24
N THR A 713 1.25 -22.28 -52.01
CA THR A 713 0.27 -22.81 -52.98
C THR A 713 -0.93 -23.49 -52.31
N ASP A 714 -0.85 -23.93 -51.09
CA ASP A 714 -1.98 -24.52 -50.34
C ASP A 714 -3.01 -23.45 -49.93
N LEU A 715 -2.61 -22.20 -49.83
CA LEU A 715 -3.48 -21.06 -49.54
C LEU A 715 -4.36 -20.67 -50.77
N GLU A 716 -3.85 -20.83 -52.00
CA GLU A 716 -4.56 -20.51 -53.21
C GLU A 716 -5.69 -21.53 -53.53
N GLN A 717 -5.63 -22.73 -52.98
CA GLN A 717 -6.64 -23.78 -53.18
C GLN A 717 -7.75 -23.78 -52.12
N SER A 718 -7.59 -23.02 -51.01
CA SER A 718 -8.56 -22.92 -49.91
C SER A 718 -9.35 -21.58 -49.90
N ALA A 719 -9.02 -20.65 -50.76
CA ALA A 719 -9.74 -19.39 -51.00
C ALA A 719 -10.73 -19.54 -52.18
#